data_6d4266e5e656fa8552fa65a5c64a141e
#
_entry.id   6d4266e5e656fa8552fa65a5c64a141e
#
_cell.length_a   1.000
_cell.length_b   1.000
_cell.length_c   1.000
_cell.angle_alpha   90.00
_cell.angle_beta   90.00
_cell.angle_gamma   90.00
#
_symmetry.space_group_name_H-M   'P 1'
#
loop_
_entity.id
_entity.type
_entity.pdbx_description
1 polymer ?
#
loop_
_entity_poly.entity_id
_entity_poly.type
_entity_poly.pdbx_seq_one_letter_code
_entity_poly.pdbx_strand_id
1 'polypeptide(L)'
;MFLIEKLPLKAVAHLFASLRRLGHIFCLTCIAALAMSVSAQPQDANGTIEGRVQSNNGQEAGVWVIAETDDLPTHFIKIVVTDDEGRFMLPELPDALYKVWVRGYGLVDSNPVSLRIGADVTLNTFVAESQLEAAQIYPANYWYSLLEVPDADEFPGTGVGGNGISERMRSQAQWIDMTKQGCQLCHQLGNKLTRSLDHLSHLGFESSVEAWNYRTAIGIRGPFMSAFASRFGRERGMAMYADWTDRIAAGEVPPAPARPSGIERNVVLTLWDWGNESSYIHDEITTDKRNPTLNAGGKVYGVDGGHGTLVELDTSTNEFRTIEIAVSDNADNPAVTRFAQEFPVESVFYGNEALWSGPADPHNPMFDELGRIWMTTKVRGNLLPEWCQEGSSNKYAQYYPTRGSSRQASYYDPATESFGLIDTCFGTHHLQFADDEDRTLYFSGGGDVMGWINTRMFDRTGDAQLSQGWCPMVVDTNGDGRITKPWNQPVGGLRSIGEGGGGEQLVEIDPALDTRMSPGSYGVIVNLVDNVAWGGGTEFPGRIYRFDKGDNPPETCITEVYEVPVIDGKIEGFGPRGIDVDKHGVVWTALSGSSHLASFDRSKCEVLNGPATIDSQHCQEGWTLYEVPGPTLKGTDVKADFHYYNWVDNYGTLGLGENIPIATGSGSDSLQALIPETGDWVTMRVPYPMGFFSRGLDGRIDDPDAGWKGRGVWANYGTNFNWHTEGGKGTTSKMVKFQIRPDPLAH
;
A
#
# COMPACT_ATOMS: atom_id res chain seq x y z
N MET A 1 6.07 -3.08 70.76
CA MET A 1 6.12 -3.77 72.05
C MET A 1 4.88 -4.65 72.18
N PHE A 2 4.97 -5.85 71.65
CA PHE A 2 4.09 -6.99 72.01
C PHE A 2 4.85 -8.28 71.70
N LEU A 3 4.86 -9.16 72.71
CA LEU A 3 5.64 -10.38 72.78
C LEU A 3 5.18 -11.45 71.79
N ILE A 4 6.16 -12.14 71.17
CA ILE A 4 5.94 -13.42 70.54
C ILE A 4 6.45 -14.52 71.46
N GLU A 5 5.56 -15.34 72.04
CA GLU A 5 5.90 -16.52 72.81
C GLU A 5 6.38 -17.67 71.90
N LYS A 6 7.45 -18.33 72.36
CA LYS A 6 8.07 -19.49 71.73
C LYS A 6 7.30 -20.76 71.98
N LEU A 7 6.81 -21.43 70.95
CA LEU A 7 6.33 -22.81 71.01
C LEU A 7 7.48 -23.80 70.77
N PRO A 8 7.51 -24.95 71.50
CA PRO A 8 8.68 -25.83 71.53
C PRO A 8 8.78 -26.76 70.29
N LEU A 9 10.03 -26.97 69.87
CA LEU A 9 10.49 -27.67 68.67
C LEU A 9 10.08 -29.17 68.53
N LYS A 10 9.35 -29.75 69.38
CA LYS A 10 8.96 -31.21 69.34
C LYS A 10 7.62 -31.50 68.68
N ALA A 11 6.79 -30.50 68.42
CA ALA A 11 5.46 -30.70 67.80
C ALA A 11 5.52 -30.63 66.24
N VAL A 12 6.62 -30.19 65.68
CA VAL A 12 6.74 -29.98 64.19
C VAL A 12 7.17 -31.27 63.47
N ALA A 13 7.84 -32.20 64.14
CA ALA A 13 8.36 -33.41 63.49
C ALA A 13 7.29 -34.47 63.15
N HIS A 14 6.15 -34.48 63.83
CA HIS A 14 5.07 -35.44 63.55
C HIS A 14 4.08 -34.96 62.47
N LEU A 15 4.04 -33.67 62.20
CA LEU A 15 3.16 -33.13 61.16
C LEU A 15 3.73 -33.33 59.72
N PHE A 16 5.05 -33.37 59.60
CA PHE A 16 5.71 -33.60 58.30
C PHE A 16 5.72 -35.07 57.84
N ALA A 17 5.60 -36.05 58.76
CA ALA A 17 5.55 -37.45 58.39
C ALA A 17 4.16 -37.88 57.87
N SER A 18 3.09 -37.22 58.25
CA SER A 18 1.72 -37.50 57.78
C SER A 18 1.42 -36.85 56.43
N LEU A 19 2.03 -35.71 56.16
CA LEU A 19 1.89 -34.99 54.86
C LEU A 19 2.66 -35.67 53.71
N ARG A 20 3.74 -36.41 54.00
CA ARG A 20 4.45 -37.17 52.95
C ARG A 20 3.69 -38.37 52.39
N ARG A 21 2.80 -39.00 53.20
CA ARG A 21 1.99 -40.15 52.72
C ARG A 21 0.73 -39.73 51.98
N LEU A 22 0.16 -38.57 52.27
CA LEU A 22 -0.94 -38.00 51.44
C LEU A 22 -0.45 -37.36 50.12
N GLY A 23 0.76 -36.80 50.12
CA GLY A 23 1.33 -36.19 48.91
C GLY A 23 1.64 -37.19 47.77
N HIS A 24 1.98 -38.44 48.14
CA HIS A 24 2.26 -39.47 47.10
C HIS A 24 1.01 -40.10 46.51
N ILE A 25 -0.12 -40.11 47.19
CA ILE A 25 -1.41 -40.60 46.66
C ILE A 25 -2.04 -39.50 45.78
N PHE A 26 -1.89 -38.24 46.14
CA PHE A 26 -2.40 -37.12 45.34
C PHE A 26 -1.57 -36.88 44.06
N CYS A 27 -0.25 -37.14 44.09
CA CYS A 27 0.61 -37.01 42.92
C CYS A 27 0.40 -38.16 41.91
N LEU A 28 0.09 -39.37 42.34
CA LEU A 28 -0.22 -40.47 41.43
C LEU A 28 -1.60 -40.38 40.79
N THR A 29 -2.59 -39.78 41.48
CA THR A 29 -3.91 -39.50 40.87
C THR A 29 -3.90 -38.29 39.96
N CYS A 30 -3.08 -37.26 40.20
CA CYS A 30 -2.88 -36.13 39.25
C CYS A 30 -2.05 -36.54 38.04
N ILE A 31 -1.06 -37.44 38.13
CA ILE A 31 -0.32 -37.94 36.99
C ILE A 31 -1.19 -38.89 36.15
N ALA A 32 -2.08 -39.67 36.74
CA ALA A 32 -3.04 -40.48 35.98
C ALA A 32 -4.18 -39.65 35.35
N ALA A 33 -4.54 -38.50 35.91
CA ALA A 33 -5.49 -37.57 35.32
C ALA A 33 -4.86 -36.65 34.25
N LEU A 34 -3.54 -36.36 34.35
CA LEU A 34 -2.81 -35.65 33.29
C LEU A 34 -2.41 -36.58 32.10
N ALA A 35 -2.41 -37.89 32.30
CA ALA A 35 -2.14 -38.85 31.22
C ALA A 35 -3.39 -39.21 30.39
N MET A 36 -4.56 -38.71 30.76
CA MET A 36 -5.80 -38.86 29.96
C MET A 36 -6.36 -37.55 29.41
N SER A 37 -5.74 -36.42 29.66
CA SER A 37 -5.87 -35.27 28.77
C SER A 37 -4.85 -35.43 27.62
N VAL A 38 -5.07 -36.42 26.79
CA VAL A 38 -4.72 -36.28 25.39
C VAL A 38 -5.52 -35.04 24.97
N SER A 39 -4.85 -33.89 24.95
CA SER A 39 -5.32 -32.77 24.16
C SER A 39 -5.58 -33.38 22.78
N ALA A 40 -6.82 -33.57 22.43
CA ALA A 40 -7.18 -33.54 21.01
C ALA A 40 -6.59 -32.21 20.55
N GLN A 41 -5.44 -32.27 19.87
CA GLN A 41 -5.11 -31.19 18.92
C GLN A 41 -6.42 -31.01 18.15
N PRO A 42 -6.86 -29.78 17.91
CA PRO A 42 -7.93 -29.57 16.97
C PRO A 42 -7.43 -30.34 15.73
N GLN A 43 -8.12 -31.39 15.37
CA GLN A 43 -7.97 -32.04 14.11
C GLN A 43 -8.22 -30.90 13.13
N ASP A 44 -7.26 -30.57 12.28
CA ASP A 44 -7.43 -29.52 11.30
C ASP A 44 -8.80 -29.75 10.63
N ALA A 45 -9.76 -28.92 11.03
CA ALA A 45 -11.12 -28.99 10.51
C ALA A 45 -11.16 -28.48 9.03
N ASN A 46 -10.00 -28.14 8.48
CA ASN A 46 -9.82 -27.67 7.13
C ASN A 46 -9.68 -28.87 6.17
N GLY A 47 -10.45 -28.82 5.11
CA GLY A 47 -10.44 -29.86 4.08
C GLY A 47 -10.10 -29.31 2.69
N THR A 48 -10.26 -30.15 1.68
CA THR A 48 -10.03 -29.82 0.28
C THR A 48 -11.31 -29.99 -0.54
N ILE A 49 -11.41 -29.27 -1.66
CA ILE A 49 -12.31 -29.56 -2.76
C ILE A 49 -11.44 -29.74 -4.00
N GLU A 50 -11.62 -30.84 -4.71
CA GLU A 50 -10.82 -31.20 -5.87
C GLU A 50 -11.69 -31.37 -7.09
N GLY A 51 -11.08 -31.40 -8.28
CA GLY A 51 -11.80 -31.70 -9.50
C GLY A 51 -11.12 -31.26 -10.77
N ARG A 52 -11.96 -31.07 -11.80
CA ARG A 52 -11.53 -30.67 -13.13
C ARG A 52 -12.44 -29.61 -13.72
N VAL A 53 -11.86 -28.77 -14.57
CA VAL A 53 -12.58 -27.77 -15.36
C VAL A 53 -12.55 -28.18 -16.83
N GLN A 54 -13.71 -28.11 -17.47
CA GLN A 54 -13.85 -28.37 -18.91
C GLN A 54 -14.82 -27.38 -19.57
N SER A 55 -14.60 -27.15 -20.86
CA SER A 55 -15.50 -26.41 -21.73
C SER A 55 -15.90 -27.29 -22.94
N ASN A 56 -16.64 -26.72 -23.89
CA ASN A 56 -16.88 -27.33 -25.19
C ASN A 56 -15.61 -27.56 -26.05
N ASN A 57 -14.47 -26.96 -25.66
CA ASN A 57 -13.17 -27.15 -26.32
C ASN A 57 -12.29 -28.22 -25.63
N GLY A 58 -12.74 -28.79 -24.50
CA GLY A 58 -12.02 -29.79 -23.73
C GLY A 58 -11.63 -29.28 -22.34
N GLN A 59 -10.50 -29.78 -21.83
CA GLN A 59 -9.98 -29.39 -20.51
C GLN A 59 -9.42 -27.96 -20.53
N GLU A 60 -9.69 -27.19 -19.47
CA GLU A 60 -9.33 -25.77 -19.39
C GLU A 60 -8.17 -25.54 -18.43
N ALA A 61 -6.99 -25.29 -19.02
CA ALA A 61 -5.77 -24.97 -18.31
C ALA A 61 -5.64 -23.46 -18.02
N GLY A 62 -5.03 -23.10 -16.85
CA GLY A 62 -4.77 -21.70 -16.50
C GLY A 62 -6.05 -20.89 -16.29
N VAL A 63 -7.08 -21.49 -15.71
CA VAL A 63 -8.31 -20.82 -15.34
C VAL A 63 -8.49 -20.86 -13.83
N TRP A 64 -9.17 -19.86 -13.28
CA TRP A 64 -9.38 -19.74 -11.85
C TRP A 64 -10.61 -20.53 -11.40
N VAL A 65 -10.45 -21.29 -10.31
CA VAL A 65 -11.53 -21.93 -9.57
C VAL A 65 -11.72 -21.16 -8.29
N ILE A 66 -12.93 -20.65 -8.09
CA ILE A 66 -13.31 -19.73 -7.03
C ILE A 66 -14.32 -20.46 -6.13
N ALA A 67 -13.98 -20.57 -4.84
CA ALA A 67 -14.87 -21.06 -3.80
C ALA A 67 -15.19 -19.95 -2.83
N GLU A 68 -16.45 -19.60 -2.70
CA GLU A 68 -16.91 -18.53 -1.79
C GLU A 68 -17.99 -19.02 -0.85
N THR A 69 -18.04 -18.45 0.37
CA THR A 69 -19.05 -18.82 1.37
C THR A 69 -19.43 -17.64 2.28
N ASP A 70 -20.71 -17.62 2.66
CA ASP A 70 -21.27 -16.75 3.69
C ASP A 70 -21.57 -17.51 5.01
N ASP A 71 -21.18 -18.78 5.10
CA ASP A 71 -21.42 -19.61 6.31
C ASP A 71 -20.40 -19.32 7.44
N LEU A 72 -19.35 -18.55 7.16
CA LEU A 72 -18.36 -18.11 8.16
C LEU A 72 -18.73 -16.73 8.72
N PRO A 73 -18.12 -16.29 9.85
CA PRO A 73 -18.40 -14.98 10.45
C PRO A 73 -18.22 -13.80 9.53
N THR A 74 -17.27 -13.88 8.59
CA THR A 74 -17.17 -12.92 7.47
C THR A 74 -17.16 -13.66 6.13
N HIS A 75 -17.53 -12.98 5.05
CA HIS A 75 -17.48 -13.57 3.71
C HIS A 75 -16.04 -14.01 3.38
N PHE A 76 -15.91 -15.24 2.92
CA PHE A 76 -14.65 -15.91 2.68
C PHE A 76 -14.55 -16.42 1.25
N ILE A 77 -13.39 -16.22 0.62
CA ILE A 77 -13.13 -16.67 -0.75
C ILE A 77 -11.77 -17.36 -0.81
N LYS A 78 -11.73 -18.51 -1.48
CA LYS A 78 -10.48 -19.22 -1.82
C LYS A 78 -10.40 -19.37 -3.33
N ILE A 79 -9.23 -19.05 -3.91
CA ILE A 79 -9.03 -19.09 -5.36
C ILE A 79 -7.74 -19.85 -5.68
N VAL A 80 -7.84 -20.76 -6.66
CA VAL A 80 -6.69 -21.48 -7.22
C VAL A 80 -6.75 -21.47 -8.74
N VAL A 81 -5.66 -21.85 -9.39
CA VAL A 81 -5.56 -21.97 -10.85
C VAL A 81 -5.47 -23.42 -11.25
N THR A 82 -6.09 -23.81 -12.38
CA THR A 82 -5.99 -25.16 -12.94
C THR A 82 -4.62 -25.44 -13.54
N ASP A 83 -4.19 -26.72 -13.47
CA ASP A 83 -3.00 -27.23 -14.14
C ASP A 83 -3.18 -27.41 -15.67
N ASP A 84 -2.19 -28.02 -16.32
CA ASP A 84 -2.20 -28.28 -17.77
C ASP A 84 -3.35 -29.23 -18.22
N GLU A 85 -3.81 -30.09 -17.33
CA GLU A 85 -4.88 -31.05 -17.54
C GLU A 85 -6.23 -30.55 -17.04
N GLY A 86 -6.32 -29.26 -16.67
CA GLY A 86 -7.55 -28.65 -16.17
C GLY A 86 -7.94 -29.10 -14.76
N ARG A 87 -7.03 -29.75 -14.02
CA ARG A 87 -7.27 -30.22 -12.65
C ARG A 87 -7.04 -29.07 -11.66
N PHE A 88 -7.76 -29.09 -10.55
CA PHE A 88 -7.61 -28.14 -9.46
C PHE A 88 -7.72 -28.83 -8.08
N MET A 89 -7.14 -28.20 -7.09
CA MET A 89 -7.33 -28.52 -5.69
C MET A 89 -7.37 -27.23 -4.87
N LEU A 90 -8.48 -26.98 -4.21
CA LEU A 90 -8.69 -25.88 -3.25
C LEU A 90 -8.25 -26.37 -1.87
N PRO A 91 -7.14 -25.86 -1.32
CA PRO A 91 -6.56 -26.35 -0.06
C PRO A 91 -7.14 -25.59 1.15
N GLU A 92 -7.05 -26.18 2.33
CA GLU A 92 -7.25 -25.52 3.62
C GLU A 92 -8.58 -24.75 3.72
N LEU A 93 -9.66 -25.36 3.24
CA LEU A 93 -11.01 -24.81 3.37
C LEU A 93 -11.59 -25.08 4.75
N PRO A 94 -12.08 -24.07 5.51
CA PRO A 94 -12.93 -24.26 6.67
C PRO A 94 -14.16 -25.11 6.36
N ASP A 95 -14.72 -25.78 7.38
CA ASP A 95 -15.97 -26.57 7.19
C ASP A 95 -17.18 -25.64 6.99
N ALA A 96 -17.57 -25.49 5.72
CA ALA A 96 -18.68 -24.64 5.28
C ALA A 96 -19.29 -25.19 3.99
N LEU A 97 -20.41 -24.64 3.56
CA LEU A 97 -21.00 -24.87 2.23
C LEU A 97 -20.50 -23.79 1.28
N TYR A 98 -19.73 -24.18 0.26
CA TYR A 98 -19.15 -23.29 -0.72
C TYR A 98 -19.96 -23.24 -2.01
N LYS A 99 -20.08 -22.06 -2.60
CA LYS A 99 -20.41 -21.86 -4.01
C LYS A 99 -19.10 -21.93 -4.78
N VAL A 100 -18.93 -22.95 -5.62
CA VAL A 100 -17.69 -23.16 -6.41
C VAL A 100 -17.99 -22.94 -7.88
N TRP A 101 -17.22 -22.09 -8.53
CA TRP A 101 -17.41 -21.73 -9.93
C TRP A 101 -16.08 -21.37 -10.61
N VAL A 102 -16.09 -21.17 -11.92
CA VAL A 102 -14.90 -20.99 -12.77
C VAL A 102 -14.96 -19.65 -13.48
N ARG A 103 -13.81 -18.97 -13.52
CA ARG A 103 -13.54 -17.79 -14.35
C ARG A 103 -12.26 -18.01 -15.15
N GLY A 104 -12.24 -17.60 -16.42
CA GLY A 104 -11.02 -17.71 -17.23
C GLY A 104 -11.07 -16.85 -18.49
N TYR A 105 -9.93 -16.32 -18.91
CA TYR A 105 -9.90 -15.51 -20.13
C TYR A 105 -10.33 -16.32 -21.34
N GLY A 106 -11.25 -15.76 -22.13
CA GLY A 106 -11.89 -16.41 -23.28
C GLY A 106 -13.08 -17.30 -22.94
N LEU A 107 -13.46 -17.37 -21.65
CA LEU A 107 -14.60 -18.15 -21.17
C LEU A 107 -15.68 -17.23 -20.59
N VAL A 108 -16.88 -17.77 -20.47
CA VAL A 108 -17.97 -17.22 -19.65
C VAL A 108 -17.87 -17.83 -18.26
N ASP A 109 -18.14 -17.04 -17.23
CA ASP A 109 -18.19 -17.54 -15.85
C ASP A 109 -19.16 -18.73 -15.74
N SER A 110 -18.73 -19.81 -15.09
CA SER A 110 -19.58 -20.98 -14.92
C SER A 110 -20.73 -20.73 -13.92
N ASN A 111 -21.79 -21.50 -14.01
CA ASN A 111 -22.79 -21.53 -12.95
C ASN A 111 -22.18 -22.09 -11.66
N PRO A 112 -22.41 -21.44 -10.48
CA PRO A 112 -21.92 -21.93 -9.20
C PRO A 112 -22.52 -23.29 -8.84
N VAL A 113 -21.69 -24.18 -8.27
CA VAL A 113 -22.10 -25.47 -7.71
C VAL A 113 -21.90 -25.43 -6.20
N SER A 114 -22.90 -25.84 -5.42
CA SER A 114 -22.83 -25.93 -3.97
C SER A 114 -22.10 -27.19 -3.54
N LEU A 115 -20.94 -27.04 -2.87
CA LEU A 115 -20.07 -28.16 -2.47
C LEU A 115 -19.62 -28.00 -1.01
N ARG A 116 -19.32 -29.13 -0.36
CA ARG A 116 -18.62 -29.18 0.93
C ARG A 116 -17.23 -29.77 0.75
N ILE A 117 -16.37 -29.58 1.75
CA ILE A 117 -15.04 -30.21 1.82
C ILE A 117 -15.12 -31.72 1.57
N GLY A 118 -14.12 -32.28 0.91
CA GLY A 118 -14.05 -33.67 0.49
C GLY A 118 -14.77 -33.98 -0.85
N ALA A 119 -15.33 -32.97 -1.52
CA ALA A 119 -15.95 -33.17 -2.83
C ALA A 119 -14.90 -33.29 -3.94
N ASP A 120 -15.16 -34.18 -4.93
CA ASP A 120 -14.49 -34.26 -6.24
C ASP A 120 -15.52 -33.97 -7.33
N VAL A 121 -15.27 -32.95 -8.18
CA VAL A 121 -16.28 -32.41 -9.09
C VAL A 121 -15.68 -32.08 -10.47
N THR A 122 -16.50 -32.22 -11.50
CA THR A 122 -16.24 -31.64 -12.82
C THR A 122 -17.06 -30.35 -12.99
N LEU A 123 -16.38 -29.24 -13.13
CA LEU A 123 -16.98 -27.93 -13.40
C LEU A 123 -16.99 -27.66 -14.90
N ASN A 124 -18.16 -27.25 -15.40
CA ASN A 124 -18.37 -26.97 -16.83
C ASN A 124 -18.51 -25.47 -17.05
N THR A 125 -17.81 -24.95 -18.05
CA THR A 125 -17.89 -23.57 -18.52
C THR A 125 -18.05 -23.56 -20.05
N PHE A 126 -18.20 -22.38 -20.66
CA PHE A 126 -18.39 -22.22 -22.09
C PHE A 126 -17.39 -21.19 -22.61
N VAL A 127 -16.93 -21.38 -23.84
CA VAL A 127 -16.19 -20.38 -24.56
C VAL A 127 -17.08 -19.18 -24.83
N ALA A 128 -16.59 -17.97 -24.59
CA ALA A 128 -17.31 -16.74 -24.86
C ALA A 128 -17.69 -16.64 -26.35
N GLU A 129 -18.92 -16.22 -26.63
CA GLU A 129 -19.44 -16.13 -28.01
C GLU A 129 -18.84 -14.95 -28.81
N SER A 130 -18.29 -13.93 -28.11
CA SER A 130 -17.70 -12.77 -28.70
C SER A 130 -16.50 -12.26 -27.90
N GLN A 131 -15.65 -11.46 -28.56
CA GLN A 131 -14.55 -10.76 -27.87
C GLN A 131 -15.05 -9.79 -26.80
N LEU A 132 -16.19 -9.14 -27.02
CA LEU A 132 -16.80 -8.23 -26.05
C LEU A 132 -17.23 -8.98 -24.78
N GLU A 133 -17.82 -10.17 -24.94
CA GLU A 133 -18.20 -11.02 -23.82
C GLU A 133 -16.96 -11.51 -23.05
N ALA A 134 -15.96 -12.01 -23.77
CA ALA A 134 -14.70 -12.44 -23.16
C ALA A 134 -13.98 -11.30 -22.39
N ALA A 135 -14.06 -10.07 -22.91
CA ALA A 135 -13.39 -8.92 -22.35
C ALA A 135 -14.01 -8.39 -21.05
N GLN A 136 -15.24 -8.83 -20.68
CA GLN A 136 -15.89 -8.34 -19.45
C GLN A 136 -15.10 -8.62 -18.19
N ILE A 137 -14.24 -9.64 -18.19
CA ILE A 137 -13.39 -10.03 -17.06
C ILE A 137 -11.92 -9.63 -17.23
N TYR A 138 -11.60 -8.80 -18.24
CA TYR A 138 -10.22 -8.34 -18.41
C TYR A 138 -9.87 -7.25 -17.38
N PRO A 139 -8.61 -7.23 -16.88
CA PRO A 139 -8.17 -6.26 -15.91
C PRO A 139 -8.32 -4.82 -16.41
N ALA A 140 -8.44 -3.90 -15.47
CA ALA A 140 -8.68 -2.50 -15.78
C ALA A 140 -7.59 -1.86 -16.66
N ASN A 141 -6.31 -2.23 -16.50
CA ASN A 141 -5.22 -1.70 -17.32
C ASN A 141 -5.34 -2.07 -18.81
N TYR A 142 -5.99 -3.20 -19.14
CA TYR A 142 -6.30 -3.56 -20.52
C TYR A 142 -7.34 -2.60 -21.13
N TRP A 143 -8.40 -2.30 -20.40
CA TRP A 143 -9.41 -1.32 -20.83
C TRP A 143 -8.85 0.11 -20.87
N TYR A 144 -7.97 0.45 -19.91
CA TYR A 144 -7.31 1.74 -19.88
C TYR A 144 -6.29 1.90 -21.02
N SER A 145 -5.72 0.82 -21.53
CA SER A 145 -4.81 0.84 -22.69
C SER A 145 -5.45 1.37 -23.97
N LEU A 146 -6.79 1.34 -24.06
CA LEU A 146 -7.53 1.93 -25.17
C LEU A 146 -7.58 3.47 -25.13
N LEU A 147 -7.13 4.10 -24.03
CA LEU A 147 -7.08 5.55 -23.93
C LEU A 147 -6.05 6.10 -24.91
N GLU A 148 -6.49 7.03 -25.76
CA GLU A 148 -5.65 7.72 -26.76
C GLU A 148 -5.24 9.07 -26.19
N VAL A 149 -3.99 9.15 -25.73
CA VAL A 149 -3.44 10.39 -25.17
C VAL A 149 -3.05 11.35 -26.29
N PRO A 150 -2.93 12.68 -26.02
CA PRO A 150 -2.47 13.64 -27.02
C PRO A 150 -1.12 13.23 -27.64
N ASP A 151 -0.95 13.43 -28.93
CA ASP A 151 0.29 13.10 -29.63
C ASP A 151 1.47 13.94 -29.14
N ALA A 152 2.69 13.41 -29.29
CA ALA A 152 3.90 14.08 -28.81
C ALA A 152 4.14 15.47 -29.47
N ASP A 153 3.67 15.68 -30.67
CA ASP A 153 3.78 16.95 -31.43
C ASP A 153 2.73 18.01 -31.01
N GLU A 154 1.73 17.62 -30.18
CA GLU A 154 0.81 18.57 -29.54
C GLU A 154 1.47 19.33 -28.37
N PHE A 155 2.67 18.94 -27.94
CA PHE A 155 3.38 19.57 -26.83
C PHE A 155 4.52 20.50 -27.31
N PRO A 156 4.79 21.59 -26.54
CA PRO A 156 4.14 22.01 -25.30
C PRO A 156 2.71 22.48 -25.52
N GLY A 157 1.88 22.34 -24.44
CA GLY A 157 0.50 22.82 -24.47
C GLY A 157 0.40 24.32 -24.77
N THR A 158 -0.70 24.72 -25.41
CA THR A 158 -0.95 26.12 -25.82
C THR A 158 -2.15 26.74 -25.10
N GLY A 159 -2.71 26.06 -24.10
CA GLY A 159 -3.75 26.57 -23.23
C GLY A 159 -5.15 26.59 -23.83
N VAL A 160 -6.05 27.23 -23.11
CA VAL A 160 -7.45 27.43 -23.50
C VAL A 160 -7.52 28.35 -24.73
N GLY A 161 -8.22 27.89 -25.78
CA GLY A 161 -8.29 28.59 -27.07
C GLY A 161 -7.16 28.24 -28.03
N GLY A 162 -6.17 27.46 -27.61
CA GLY A 162 -5.19 26.77 -28.43
C GLY A 162 -5.58 25.28 -28.59
N ASN A 163 -4.68 24.35 -28.22
CA ASN A 163 -4.96 22.90 -28.27
C ASN A 163 -5.66 22.33 -27.03
N GLY A 164 -6.04 23.18 -26.07
CA GLY A 164 -6.73 22.78 -24.83
C GLY A 164 -5.84 22.08 -23.78
N ILE A 165 -4.58 21.82 -24.11
CA ILE A 165 -3.57 21.30 -23.18
C ILE A 165 -3.01 22.48 -22.38
N SER A 166 -2.86 22.33 -21.06
CA SER A 166 -2.28 23.37 -20.23
C SER A 166 -0.88 23.76 -20.70
N GLU A 167 -0.56 25.05 -20.71
CA GLU A 167 0.78 25.58 -21.03
C GLU A 167 1.89 25.04 -20.10
N ARG A 168 1.49 24.45 -18.94
CA ARG A 168 2.41 23.79 -18.01
C ARG A 168 2.85 22.40 -18.47
N MET A 169 2.11 21.77 -19.38
CA MET A 169 2.43 20.47 -19.95
C MET A 169 3.46 20.63 -21.07
N ARG A 170 4.67 20.17 -20.81
CA ARG A 170 5.81 20.34 -21.72
C ARG A 170 6.05 19.14 -22.62
N SER A 171 5.53 17.96 -22.24
CA SER A 171 5.73 16.72 -22.98
C SER A 171 4.55 15.75 -22.79
N GLN A 172 4.43 14.78 -23.69
CA GLN A 172 3.49 13.68 -23.59
C GLN A 172 3.73 12.84 -22.30
N ALA A 173 5.00 12.58 -21.94
CA ALA A 173 5.35 11.88 -20.71
C ALA A 173 4.82 12.59 -19.46
N GLN A 174 4.95 13.92 -19.40
CA GLN A 174 4.40 14.73 -18.30
C GLN A 174 2.86 14.69 -18.26
N TRP A 175 2.20 14.67 -19.42
CA TRP A 175 0.74 14.50 -19.49
C TRP A 175 0.31 13.13 -18.96
N ILE A 176 0.99 12.06 -19.39
CA ILE A 176 0.72 10.69 -18.93
C ILE A 176 0.93 10.58 -17.43
N ASP A 177 2.05 11.10 -16.91
CA ASP A 177 2.32 11.14 -15.49
C ASP A 177 1.21 11.85 -14.72
N MET A 178 0.84 13.06 -15.17
CA MET A 178 -0.19 13.86 -14.53
C MET A 178 -1.55 13.15 -14.49
N THR A 179 -1.96 12.52 -15.59
CA THR A 179 -3.23 11.81 -15.67
C THR A 179 -3.24 10.55 -14.78
N LYS A 180 -2.14 9.79 -14.77
CA LYS A 180 -1.99 8.63 -13.91
C LYS A 180 -1.91 9.02 -12.43
N GLN A 181 -0.98 9.90 -12.05
CA GLN A 181 -0.80 10.36 -10.67
C GLN A 181 -2.03 11.09 -10.13
N GLY A 182 -2.78 11.81 -10.98
CA GLY A 182 -3.97 12.54 -10.57
C GLY A 182 -5.24 11.70 -10.44
N CYS A 183 -5.38 10.66 -11.24
CA CYS A 183 -6.61 9.87 -11.30
C CYS A 183 -6.44 8.48 -10.70
N GLN A 184 -5.38 7.75 -11.08
CA GLN A 184 -5.21 6.36 -10.65
C GLN A 184 -4.76 6.21 -9.20
N LEU A 185 -4.35 7.29 -8.55
CA LEU A 185 -4.07 7.23 -7.11
C LEU A 185 -5.32 6.88 -6.26
N CYS A 186 -6.53 7.12 -6.79
CA CYS A 186 -7.80 6.84 -6.11
C CYS A 186 -8.66 5.82 -6.84
N HIS A 187 -8.52 5.74 -8.15
CA HIS A 187 -9.34 4.91 -9.04
C HIS A 187 -8.47 3.97 -9.85
N GLN A 188 -8.94 2.75 -10.01
CA GLN A 188 -8.46 1.86 -11.04
C GLN A 188 -9.16 2.23 -12.35
N LEU A 189 -8.56 3.12 -13.16
CA LEU A 189 -9.12 3.51 -14.44
C LEU A 189 -9.17 2.31 -15.40
N GLY A 190 -10.30 2.15 -16.07
CA GLY A 190 -10.58 1.00 -16.92
C GLY A 190 -11.45 -0.08 -16.26
N ASN A 191 -11.69 -0.01 -14.94
CA ASN A 191 -12.70 -0.86 -14.32
C ASN A 191 -14.10 -0.52 -14.85
N LYS A 192 -15.07 -1.41 -14.63
CA LYS A 192 -16.41 -1.30 -15.20
C LYS A 192 -17.10 0.04 -14.96
N LEU A 193 -16.96 0.61 -13.76
CA LEU A 193 -17.57 1.90 -13.42
C LEU A 193 -16.83 3.09 -14.04
N THR A 194 -15.52 3.01 -14.20
CA THR A 194 -14.75 4.15 -14.72
C THR A 194 -14.77 4.22 -16.25
N ARG A 195 -14.88 3.08 -16.95
CA ARG A 195 -14.92 3.02 -18.42
C ARG A 195 -16.31 3.18 -19.04
N SER A 196 -17.38 3.32 -18.22
CA SER A 196 -18.76 3.54 -18.68
C SER A 196 -19.34 4.81 -18.07
N LEU A 197 -20.26 5.45 -18.79
CA LEU A 197 -21.08 6.57 -18.34
C LEU A 197 -22.53 6.17 -18.06
N ASP A 198 -22.88 4.88 -18.14
CA ASP A 198 -24.24 4.38 -18.01
C ASP A 198 -24.93 4.79 -16.70
N HIS A 199 -24.15 4.82 -15.61
CA HIS A 199 -24.64 5.23 -14.29
C HIS A 199 -25.03 6.72 -14.22
N LEU A 200 -24.63 7.55 -15.20
CA LEU A 200 -24.99 8.97 -15.33
C LEU A 200 -26.09 9.21 -16.36
N SER A 201 -26.52 8.19 -17.11
CA SER A 201 -27.48 8.33 -18.21
C SER A 201 -28.81 8.97 -17.81
N HIS A 202 -29.26 8.77 -16.56
CA HIS A 202 -30.47 9.36 -16.01
C HIS A 202 -30.43 10.88 -15.85
N LEU A 203 -29.24 11.50 -15.92
CA LEU A 203 -29.06 12.95 -15.80
C LEU A 203 -29.24 13.68 -17.14
N GLY A 204 -29.26 12.97 -18.27
CA GLY A 204 -29.62 13.53 -19.58
C GLY A 204 -28.61 14.52 -20.17
N PHE A 205 -27.31 14.27 -20.01
CA PHE A 205 -26.25 15.07 -20.64
C PHE A 205 -26.33 15.05 -22.17
N GLU A 206 -26.04 16.16 -22.82
CA GLU A 206 -26.04 16.30 -24.26
C GLU A 206 -24.82 15.63 -24.93
N SER A 207 -23.73 15.44 -24.18
CA SER A 207 -22.50 14.83 -24.66
C SER A 207 -21.72 14.10 -23.56
N SER A 208 -20.87 13.15 -23.96
CA SER A 208 -19.96 12.45 -23.05
C SER A 208 -18.94 13.39 -22.41
N VAL A 209 -18.55 14.47 -23.10
CA VAL A 209 -17.67 15.54 -22.54
C VAL A 209 -18.36 16.23 -21.38
N GLU A 210 -19.65 16.54 -21.50
CA GLU A 210 -20.43 17.16 -20.42
C GLU A 210 -20.57 16.20 -19.23
N ALA A 211 -20.85 14.93 -19.48
CA ALA A 211 -20.91 13.89 -18.45
C ALA A 211 -19.56 13.74 -17.71
N TRP A 212 -18.43 13.75 -18.42
CA TRP A 212 -17.11 13.71 -17.78
C TRP A 212 -16.80 14.97 -16.97
N ASN A 213 -17.18 16.15 -17.46
CA ASN A 213 -17.05 17.39 -16.70
C ASN A 213 -17.84 17.34 -15.38
N TYR A 214 -19.07 16.84 -15.42
CA TYR A 214 -19.89 16.65 -14.22
C TYR A 214 -19.25 15.62 -13.28
N ARG A 215 -18.91 14.42 -13.78
CA ARG A 215 -18.30 13.34 -13.00
C ARG A 215 -17.07 13.78 -12.21
N THR A 216 -16.19 14.57 -12.83
CA THR A 216 -14.97 15.07 -12.19
C THR A 216 -15.18 16.28 -11.27
N ALA A 217 -16.41 16.78 -11.14
CA ALA A 217 -16.71 17.92 -10.29
C ALA A 217 -17.49 17.56 -9.02
N ILE A 218 -18.14 16.39 -8.99
CA ILE A 218 -19.02 15.97 -7.88
C ILE A 218 -18.39 14.94 -6.96
N GLY A 219 -19.02 14.71 -5.82
CA GLY A 219 -18.59 13.75 -4.81
C GLY A 219 -17.48 14.29 -3.90
N ILE A 220 -17.13 13.49 -2.89
CA ILE A 220 -16.12 13.85 -1.85
C ILE A 220 -14.79 14.31 -2.47
N ARG A 221 -14.40 13.75 -3.60
CA ARG A 221 -13.16 14.06 -4.30
C ARG A 221 -13.34 14.99 -5.51
N GLY A 222 -14.53 15.49 -5.75
CA GLY A 222 -14.81 16.41 -6.85
C GLY A 222 -13.87 17.62 -6.93
N PRO A 223 -13.63 18.36 -5.82
CA PRO A 223 -12.68 19.47 -5.82
C PRO A 223 -11.26 19.06 -6.22
N PHE A 224 -10.80 17.91 -5.76
CA PHE A 224 -9.48 17.36 -6.10
C PHE A 224 -9.41 16.97 -7.59
N MET A 225 -10.37 16.19 -8.09
CA MET A 225 -10.43 15.79 -9.49
C MET A 225 -10.52 17.01 -10.42
N SER A 226 -11.34 18.02 -10.07
CA SER A 226 -11.43 19.28 -10.82
C SER A 226 -10.10 20.04 -10.87
N ALA A 227 -9.39 20.10 -9.73
CA ALA A 227 -8.09 20.75 -9.67
C ALA A 227 -7.07 20.05 -10.57
N PHE A 228 -7.02 18.72 -10.54
CA PHE A 228 -6.14 17.96 -11.43
C PHE A 228 -6.49 18.15 -12.90
N ALA A 229 -7.77 18.02 -13.27
CA ALA A 229 -8.21 18.25 -14.64
C ALA A 229 -7.79 19.62 -15.17
N SER A 230 -7.84 20.66 -14.31
CA SER A 230 -7.40 22.01 -14.68
C SER A 230 -5.88 22.13 -14.84
N ARG A 231 -5.08 21.31 -14.12
CA ARG A 231 -3.62 21.36 -14.21
C ARG A 231 -3.08 20.81 -15.53
N PHE A 232 -3.65 19.74 -16.05
CA PHE A 232 -3.21 19.18 -17.33
C PHE A 232 -3.94 19.77 -18.55
N GLY A 233 -5.06 20.43 -18.35
CA GLY A 233 -5.87 21.00 -19.44
C GLY A 233 -7.23 20.31 -19.52
N ARG A 234 -8.21 20.89 -18.82
CA ARG A 234 -9.54 20.30 -18.65
C ARG A 234 -10.25 20.02 -19.97
N GLU A 235 -10.17 20.96 -20.92
CA GLU A 235 -10.84 20.85 -22.21
C GLU A 235 -10.34 19.61 -22.97
N ARG A 236 -9.05 19.49 -23.18
CA ARG A 236 -8.43 18.38 -23.91
C ARG A 236 -8.56 17.05 -23.15
N GLY A 237 -8.42 17.11 -21.82
CA GLY A 237 -8.54 15.92 -20.97
C GLY A 237 -9.96 15.34 -20.94
N MET A 238 -10.99 16.16 -20.82
CA MET A 238 -12.37 15.66 -20.84
C MET A 238 -12.77 15.16 -22.23
N ALA A 239 -12.27 15.77 -23.30
CA ALA A 239 -12.45 15.26 -24.66
C ALA A 239 -11.78 13.88 -24.85
N MET A 240 -10.57 13.70 -24.33
CA MET A 240 -9.85 12.41 -24.33
C MET A 240 -10.63 11.31 -23.63
N TYR A 241 -11.13 11.56 -22.41
CA TYR A 241 -11.90 10.58 -21.68
C TYR A 241 -13.28 10.30 -22.31
N ALA A 242 -13.91 11.31 -22.93
CA ALA A 242 -15.17 11.13 -23.65
C ALA A 242 -14.98 10.23 -24.87
N ASP A 243 -13.97 10.48 -25.71
CA ASP A 243 -13.62 9.66 -26.85
C ASP A 243 -13.37 8.20 -26.42
N TRP A 244 -12.60 7.99 -25.37
CA TRP A 244 -12.32 6.66 -24.84
C TRP A 244 -13.59 5.90 -24.46
N THR A 245 -14.50 6.51 -23.68
CA THR A 245 -15.75 5.86 -23.25
C THR A 245 -16.73 5.67 -24.39
N ASP A 246 -16.77 6.59 -25.37
CA ASP A 246 -17.62 6.48 -26.55
C ASP A 246 -17.17 5.34 -27.47
N ARG A 247 -15.86 5.15 -27.69
CA ARG A 247 -15.32 4.02 -28.45
C ARG A 247 -15.60 2.68 -27.77
N ILE A 248 -15.47 2.60 -26.45
CA ILE A 248 -15.84 1.39 -25.68
C ILE A 248 -17.34 1.11 -25.81
N ALA A 249 -18.19 2.12 -25.67
CA ALA A 249 -19.64 1.98 -25.85
C ALA A 249 -20.02 1.57 -27.28
N ALA A 250 -19.23 1.96 -28.28
CA ALA A 250 -19.37 1.53 -29.67
C ALA A 250 -18.83 0.10 -29.93
N GLY A 251 -18.25 -0.57 -28.94
CA GLY A 251 -17.81 -1.98 -29.01
C GLY A 251 -16.30 -2.17 -29.19
N GLU A 252 -15.47 -1.13 -29.02
CA GLU A 252 -14.01 -1.32 -28.98
C GLU A 252 -13.63 -2.14 -27.74
N VAL A 253 -12.82 -3.18 -27.95
CA VAL A 253 -12.33 -4.09 -26.90
C VAL A 253 -10.82 -4.15 -26.89
N PRO A 254 -10.19 -4.31 -25.69
CA PRO A 254 -8.75 -4.44 -25.60
C PRO A 254 -8.27 -5.84 -26.07
N PRO A 255 -6.95 -5.98 -26.32
CA PRO A 255 -6.38 -7.29 -26.59
C PRO A 255 -6.61 -8.24 -25.41
N ALA A 256 -6.67 -9.55 -25.69
CA ALA A 256 -6.90 -10.54 -24.66
C ALA A 256 -5.66 -10.70 -23.76
N PRO A 257 -5.82 -10.71 -22.42
CA PRO A 257 -4.75 -11.08 -21.51
C PRO A 257 -4.34 -12.54 -21.70
N ALA A 258 -3.07 -12.84 -21.40
CA ALA A 258 -2.62 -14.22 -21.29
C ALA A 258 -3.22 -14.89 -20.04
N ARG A 259 -3.57 -16.18 -20.15
CA ARG A 259 -3.96 -16.99 -18.99
C ARG A 259 -2.73 -17.26 -18.10
N PRO A 260 -2.91 -17.45 -16.80
CA PRO A 260 -1.84 -17.88 -15.90
C PRO A 260 -1.06 -19.08 -16.46
N SER A 261 0.26 -18.99 -16.39
CA SER A 261 1.17 -20.02 -16.90
C SER A 261 2.35 -20.23 -15.96
N GLY A 262 3.04 -21.36 -16.09
CA GLY A 262 4.20 -21.66 -15.25
C GLY A 262 3.88 -21.52 -13.75
N ILE A 263 4.71 -20.78 -13.05
CA ILE A 263 4.58 -20.56 -11.59
C ILE A 263 3.30 -19.81 -11.18
N GLU A 264 2.71 -19.03 -12.08
CA GLU A 264 1.44 -18.32 -11.79
C GLU A 264 0.28 -19.28 -11.52
N ARG A 265 0.36 -20.54 -12.00
CA ARG A 265 -0.63 -21.58 -11.69
C ARG A 265 -0.54 -22.13 -10.28
N ASN A 266 0.57 -21.86 -9.61
CA ASN A 266 0.81 -22.29 -8.24
C ASN A 266 0.24 -21.30 -7.21
N VAL A 267 -0.28 -20.17 -7.66
CA VAL A 267 -0.84 -19.13 -6.79
C VAL A 267 -2.11 -19.62 -6.12
N VAL A 268 -2.16 -19.44 -4.81
CA VAL A 268 -3.33 -19.65 -3.95
C VAL A 268 -3.68 -18.32 -3.31
N LEU A 269 -4.93 -17.90 -3.47
CA LEU A 269 -5.45 -16.68 -2.84
C LEU A 269 -6.48 -17.04 -1.78
N THR A 270 -6.42 -16.35 -0.64
CA THR A 270 -7.45 -16.40 0.38
C THR A 270 -7.89 -14.98 0.70
N LEU A 271 -9.21 -14.73 0.64
CA LEU A 271 -9.76 -13.40 0.86
C LEU A 271 -10.79 -13.45 2.00
N TRP A 272 -10.79 -12.38 2.81
CA TRP A 272 -11.77 -12.13 3.85
C TRP A 272 -12.35 -10.73 3.68
N ASP A 273 -13.67 -10.62 3.78
CA ASP A 273 -14.29 -9.30 3.90
C ASP A 273 -13.95 -8.70 5.26
N TRP A 274 -13.71 -7.40 5.29
CA TRP A 274 -13.53 -6.62 6.51
C TRP A 274 -14.00 -5.17 6.35
N GLY A 275 -14.33 -4.53 7.48
CA GLY A 275 -14.95 -3.22 7.44
C GLY A 275 -16.41 -3.26 6.95
N ASN A 276 -16.90 -2.17 6.43
CA ASN A 276 -18.24 -2.04 5.87
C ASN A 276 -18.20 -1.49 4.43
N GLU A 277 -19.36 -1.31 3.78
CA GLU A 277 -19.45 -0.85 2.39
C GLU A 277 -18.89 0.56 2.16
N SER A 278 -18.81 1.41 3.18
CA SER A 278 -18.22 2.75 3.11
C SER A 278 -16.81 2.85 3.70
N SER A 279 -16.24 1.75 4.19
CA SER A 279 -14.88 1.72 4.72
C SER A 279 -13.85 2.05 3.66
N TYR A 280 -12.91 2.93 4.02
CA TYR A 280 -11.72 3.23 3.23
C TYR A 280 -10.49 2.69 3.96
N ILE A 281 -10.25 1.38 3.84
CA ILE A 281 -9.08 0.73 4.45
C ILE A 281 -7.91 0.93 3.50
N HIS A 282 -7.03 1.86 3.85
CA HIS A 282 -5.96 2.32 2.96
C HIS A 282 -4.77 1.37 2.95
N ASP A 283 -4.30 1.00 4.14
CA ASP A 283 -3.12 0.16 4.34
C ASP A 283 -3.41 -0.92 5.38
N GLU A 284 -2.62 -1.96 5.35
CA GLU A 284 -2.62 -3.06 6.32
C GLU A 284 -1.23 -3.32 6.87
N ILE A 285 -1.16 -4.13 7.94
CA ILE A 285 0.08 -4.65 8.50
C ILE A 285 -0.17 -6.01 9.16
N THR A 286 0.75 -6.93 8.99
CA THR A 286 0.70 -8.29 9.57
C THR A 286 1.87 -8.61 10.48
N THR A 287 3.01 -7.95 10.28
CA THR A 287 4.26 -8.20 10.99
C THR A 287 5.18 -6.98 10.98
N ASP A 288 6.38 -7.09 11.55
CA ASP A 288 7.48 -6.15 11.36
C ASP A 288 8.31 -6.58 10.12
N LYS A 289 8.47 -5.70 9.15
CA LYS A 289 9.29 -5.98 7.96
C LYS A 289 10.70 -6.49 8.28
N ARG A 290 11.27 -6.07 9.40
CA ARG A 290 12.62 -6.49 9.84
C ARG A 290 12.62 -7.88 10.49
N ASN A 291 11.44 -8.36 10.93
CA ASN A 291 11.25 -9.66 11.55
C ASN A 291 9.91 -10.27 11.10
N PRO A 292 9.88 -11.01 9.99
CA PRO A 292 8.64 -11.53 9.41
C PRO A 292 7.95 -12.61 10.26
N THR A 293 8.56 -13.04 11.37
CA THR A 293 7.94 -13.96 12.35
C THR A 293 7.33 -13.26 13.55
N LEU A 294 7.54 -11.95 13.68
CA LEU A 294 6.81 -11.16 14.68
C LEU A 294 5.30 -11.28 14.37
N ASN A 295 4.47 -11.47 15.38
CA ASN A 295 3.03 -11.68 15.21
C ASN A 295 2.67 -12.91 14.34
N ALA A 296 3.52 -13.96 14.34
CA ALA A 296 3.23 -15.22 13.64
C ALA A 296 1.88 -15.81 14.10
N GLY A 297 0.99 -16.15 13.15
CA GLY A 297 -0.37 -16.62 13.41
C GLY A 297 -1.29 -15.60 14.10
N GLY A 298 -0.82 -14.38 14.29
CA GLY A 298 -1.58 -13.31 14.96
C GLY A 298 -2.55 -12.59 14.00
N LYS A 299 -3.24 -11.60 14.54
CA LYS A 299 -4.25 -10.82 13.83
C LYS A 299 -3.63 -9.90 12.79
N VAL A 300 -4.42 -9.54 11.80
CA VAL A 300 -4.08 -8.59 10.74
C VAL A 300 -4.76 -7.26 11.04
N TYR A 301 -4.06 -6.15 10.82
CA TYR A 301 -4.58 -4.82 11.12
C TYR A 301 -4.62 -3.96 9.86
N GLY A 302 -5.68 -3.16 9.73
CA GLY A 302 -5.85 -2.20 8.64
C GLY A 302 -6.36 -0.86 9.14
N VAL A 303 -6.02 0.22 8.46
CA VAL A 303 -6.43 1.58 8.84
C VAL A 303 -7.54 2.10 7.93
N ASP A 304 -8.70 2.41 8.51
CA ASP A 304 -9.83 3.04 7.81
C ASP A 304 -9.76 4.56 7.96
N GLY A 305 -9.23 5.21 6.94
CA GLY A 305 -9.08 6.67 6.92
C GLY A 305 -10.40 7.42 6.86
N GLY A 306 -11.47 6.80 6.37
CA GLY A 306 -12.79 7.41 6.28
C GLY A 306 -13.49 7.51 7.64
N HIS A 307 -13.50 6.42 8.41
CA HIS A 307 -14.15 6.36 9.72
C HIS A 307 -13.23 6.67 10.88
N GLY A 308 -11.91 6.76 10.66
CA GLY A 308 -10.94 6.99 11.74
C GLY A 308 -10.77 5.79 12.65
N THR A 309 -10.86 4.58 12.10
CA THR A 309 -10.80 3.33 12.87
C THR A 309 -9.61 2.45 12.46
N LEU A 310 -9.16 1.61 13.38
CA LEU A 310 -8.32 0.46 13.11
C LEU A 310 -9.23 -0.76 12.93
N VAL A 311 -9.02 -1.52 11.87
CA VAL A 311 -9.72 -2.78 11.62
C VAL A 311 -8.79 -3.92 11.96
N GLU A 312 -9.28 -4.87 12.78
CA GLU A 312 -8.56 -6.04 13.23
C GLU A 312 -9.25 -7.29 12.68
N LEU A 313 -8.54 -8.11 11.92
CA LEU A 313 -9.02 -9.39 11.39
C LEU A 313 -8.31 -10.55 12.08
N ASP A 314 -9.07 -11.47 12.66
CA ASP A 314 -8.60 -12.76 13.15
C ASP A 314 -8.91 -13.85 12.13
N THR A 315 -7.87 -14.30 11.41
CA THR A 315 -8.03 -15.32 10.36
C THR A 315 -8.25 -16.74 10.91
N SER A 316 -8.00 -16.96 12.19
CA SER A 316 -8.25 -18.25 12.85
C SER A 316 -9.74 -18.48 13.17
N THR A 317 -10.49 -17.39 13.41
CA THR A 317 -11.93 -17.40 13.64
C THR A 317 -12.72 -16.88 12.45
N ASN A 318 -12.06 -16.27 11.47
CA ASN A 318 -12.67 -15.57 10.33
C ASN A 318 -13.58 -14.41 10.79
N GLU A 319 -13.17 -13.68 11.81
CA GLU A 319 -13.90 -12.55 12.38
C GLU A 319 -13.09 -11.27 12.28
N PHE A 320 -13.75 -10.14 12.07
CA PHE A 320 -13.11 -8.84 12.19
C PHE A 320 -13.86 -7.95 13.18
N ARG A 321 -13.14 -6.98 13.73
CA ARG A 321 -13.73 -5.90 14.53
C ARG A 321 -13.12 -4.55 14.16
N THR A 322 -13.83 -3.48 14.45
CA THR A 322 -13.35 -2.10 14.30
C THR A 322 -13.06 -1.51 15.66
N ILE A 323 -11.95 -0.76 15.76
CA ILE A 323 -11.48 -0.11 16.99
C ILE A 323 -11.39 1.39 16.67
N GLU A 324 -12.11 2.21 17.42
CA GLU A 324 -12.06 3.67 17.27
C GLU A 324 -10.68 4.18 17.71
N ILE A 325 -10.02 4.95 16.84
CA ILE A 325 -8.68 5.49 17.12
C ILE A 325 -8.83 6.74 17.99
N ALA A 326 -8.14 6.73 19.13
CA ALA A 326 -8.15 7.84 20.05
C ALA A 326 -7.51 9.10 19.44
N VAL A 327 -8.10 10.25 19.75
CA VAL A 327 -7.61 11.59 19.42
C VAL A 327 -7.59 12.45 20.67
N SER A 328 -6.86 13.56 20.68
CA SER A 328 -6.86 14.47 21.82
C SER A 328 -8.16 15.28 21.90
N ASP A 329 -8.48 15.84 23.08
CA ASP A 329 -9.69 16.63 23.34
C ASP A 329 -9.85 17.86 22.42
N ASN A 330 -8.76 18.29 21.76
CA ASN A 330 -8.78 19.41 20.80
C ASN A 330 -9.16 18.98 19.37
N ALA A 331 -9.46 17.70 19.17
CA ALA A 331 -9.75 17.15 17.85
C ALA A 331 -11.17 17.47 17.33
N ASP A 332 -12.07 17.96 18.18
CA ASP A 332 -13.43 18.40 17.79
C ASP A 332 -13.45 19.63 16.85
N ASN A 333 -12.29 20.16 16.50
CA ASN A 333 -12.19 21.20 15.48
C ASN A 333 -12.43 20.59 14.08
N PRO A 334 -13.45 21.06 13.31
CA PRO A 334 -13.71 20.56 11.95
C PRO A 334 -12.52 20.66 11.01
N ALA A 335 -11.55 21.53 11.27
CA ALA A 335 -10.28 21.59 10.54
C ALA A 335 -9.38 20.36 10.76
N VAL A 336 -9.71 19.50 11.71
CA VAL A 336 -8.90 18.33 12.10
C VAL A 336 -9.05 17.18 11.13
N THR A 337 -10.18 17.03 10.47
CA THR A 337 -10.43 15.85 9.65
C THR A 337 -10.30 16.13 8.15
N ARG A 338 -9.48 15.35 7.46
CA ARG A 338 -9.35 15.40 5.99
C ARG A 338 -10.65 15.01 5.29
N PHE A 339 -11.45 14.17 5.93
CA PHE A 339 -12.65 13.57 5.38
C PHE A 339 -13.93 13.96 6.12
N ALA A 340 -13.84 14.66 7.27
CA ALA A 340 -15.05 15.13 7.94
C ALA A 340 -15.82 16.04 7.02
N GLN A 341 -17.01 15.60 6.70
CA GLN A 341 -17.95 16.38 5.94
C GLN A 341 -18.82 17.17 6.94
N GLU A 342 -18.51 18.43 7.11
CA GLU A 342 -19.41 19.36 7.81
C GLU A 342 -20.76 19.44 7.09
N PHE A 343 -20.75 19.21 5.76
CA PHE A 343 -21.94 19.17 4.91
C PHE A 343 -21.90 17.94 4.01
N PRO A 344 -23.06 17.28 3.75
CA PRO A 344 -23.15 16.22 2.75
C PRO A 344 -22.68 16.73 1.39
N VAL A 345 -21.85 15.94 0.71
CA VAL A 345 -21.44 16.21 -0.66
C VAL A 345 -22.17 15.24 -1.57
N GLU A 346 -22.88 15.77 -2.57
CA GLU A 346 -23.65 14.96 -3.50
C GLU A 346 -22.78 13.87 -4.15
N SER A 347 -23.22 12.63 -4.07
CA SER A 347 -22.59 11.46 -4.67
C SER A 347 -23.59 10.75 -5.57
N VAL A 348 -23.14 10.24 -6.71
CA VAL A 348 -23.97 9.43 -7.62
C VAL A 348 -24.52 8.18 -6.95
N PHE A 349 -23.79 7.64 -5.96
CA PHE A 349 -24.11 6.36 -5.32
C PHE A 349 -24.90 6.53 -4.00
N TYR A 350 -24.63 7.59 -3.24
CA TYR A 350 -25.14 7.78 -1.87
C TYR A 350 -25.95 9.08 -1.72
N GLY A 351 -26.19 9.79 -2.82
CA GLY A 351 -26.92 11.06 -2.77
C GLY A 351 -26.20 12.08 -1.89
N ASN A 352 -26.94 12.68 -0.96
CA ASN A 352 -26.44 13.68 -0.01
C ASN A 352 -26.03 13.07 1.36
N GLU A 353 -25.82 11.77 1.45
CA GLU A 353 -25.44 11.10 2.68
C GLU A 353 -23.98 11.38 3.03
N ALA A 354 -23.71 11.76 4.28
CA ALA A 354 -22.35 11.89 4.79
C ALA A 354 -21.78 10.51 5.09
N LEU A 355 -20.76 10.10 4.34
CA LEU A 355 -20.18 8.75 4.44
C LEU A 355 -19.12 8.65 5.53
N TRP A 356 -18.32 9.70 5.73
CA TRP A 356 -17.14 9.68 6.57
C TRP A 356 -17.11 10.83 7.56
N SER A 357 -16.81 10.52 8.81
CA SER A 357 -16.75 11.50 9.90
C SER A 357 -15.58 11.26 10.86
N GLY A 358 -14.69 10.30 10.57
CA GLY A 358 -13.61 9.91 11.46
C GLY A 358 -12.58 11.02 11.67
N PRO A 359 -12.28 11.44 12.91
CA PRO A 359 -11.33 12.51 13.18
C PRO A 359 -9.87 12.10 13.00
N ALA A 360 -9.53 10.85 13.21
CA ALA A 360 -8.14 10.38 13.29
C ALA A 360 -7.41 10.33 11.95
N ASP A 361 -8.11 10.18 10.82
CA ASP A 361 -7.53 10.09 9.47
C ASP A 361 -6.25 9.22 9.45
N PRO A 362 -6.31 7.95 9.91
CA PRO A 362 -5.14 7.10 10.07
C PRO A 362 -4.55 6.68 8.73
N HIS A 363 -3.23 6.44 8.74
CA HIS A 363 -2.51 6.02 7.56
C HIS A 363 -1.27 5.21 7.94
N ASN A 364 -0.86 4.28 7.10
CA ASN A 364 0.36 3.48 7.15
C ASN A 364 0.65 2.87 8.53
N PRO A 365 0.00 1.73 8.87
CA PRO A 365 0.27 1.01 10.11
C PRO A 365 1.61 0.28 10.03
N MET A 366 2.30 0.13 11.18
CA MET A 366 3.55 -0.62 11.27
C MET A 366 3.75 -1.23 12.65
N PHE A 367 4.17 -2.48 12.73
CA PHE A 367 4.54 -3.10 13.99
C PHE A 367 5.88 -2.58 14.50
N ASP A 368 5.97 -2.36 15.82
CA ASP A 368 7.25 -2.29 16.51
C ASP A 368 7.65 -3.67 17.10
N GLU A 369 8.85 -3.74 17.65
CA GLU A 369 9.39 -4.96 18.27
C GLU A 369 8.59 -5.46 19.50
N LEU A 370 7.74 -4.60 20.07
CA LEU A 370 6.89 -4.93 21.23
C LEU A 370 5.49 -5.41 20.81
N GLY A 371 5.21 -5.45 19.50
CA GLY A 371 3.92 -5.87 18.97
C GLY A 371 2.85 -4.77 18.99
N ARG A 372 3.24 -3.50 19.15
CA ARG A 372 2.34 -2.35 19.03
C ARG A 372 2.23 -1.92 17.56
N ILE A 373 1.08 -1.42 17.18
CA ILE A 373 0.80 -0.93 15.82
C ILE A 373 0.92 0.59 15.81
N TRP A 374 2.00 1.11 15.26
CA TRP A 374 2.24 2.54 15.05
C TRP A 374 1.56 3.01 13.78
N MET A 375 1.03 4.23 13.79
CA MET A 375 0.30 4.83 12.68
C MET A 375 0.58 6.32 12.60
N THR A 376 0.48 6.89 11.40
CA THR A 376 0.36 8.33 11.25
C THR A 376 -1.11 8.69 11.38
N THR A 377 -1.44 9.58 12.31
CA THR A 377 -2.83 9.94 12.65
C THR A 377 -2.96 11.42 12.98
N LYS A 378 -4.14 11.95 12.82
CA LYS A 378 -4.48 13.26 13.37
C LYS A 378 -4.79 13.12 14.86
N VAL A 379 -3.78 13.38 15.68
CA VAL A 379 -3.92 13.42 17.13
C VAL A 379 -4.59 14.72 17.57
N ARG A 380 -4.34 15.83 16.83
CA ARG A 380 -4.87 17.17 17.09
C ARG A 380 -5.07 17.97 15.80
N GLY A 381 -5.54 19.19 15.91
CA GLY A 381 -5.59 20.15 14.80
C GLY A 381 -4.20 20.58 14.29
N ASN A 382 -4.17 21.33 13.19
CA ASN A 382 -2.92 21.72 12.51
C ASN A 382 -2.04 22.71 13.29
N LEU A 383 -2.54 23.33 14.37
CA LEU A 383 -1.78 24.30 15.17
C LEU A 383 -0.66 23.56 15.93
N LEU A 384 0.56 24.08 15.75
CA LEU A 384 1.72 23.54 16.45
C LEU A 384 1.74 23.92 17.93
N PRO A 385 2.22 23.03 18.82
CA PRO A 385 2.56 23.37 20.19
C PRO A 385 3.57 24.53 20.25
N GLU A 386 3.55 25.29 21.34
CA GLU A 386 4.45 26.44 21.51
C GLU A 386 5.94 26.08 21.36
N TRP A 387 6.33 24.90 21.84
CA TRP A 387 7.71 24.44 21.75
C TRP A 387 8.18 24.06 20.34
N CYS A 388 7.27 23.94 19.37
CA CYS A 388 7.56 23.74 17.95
C CYS A 388 7.76 25.05 17.19
N GLN A 389 7.30 26.17 17.74
CA GLN A 389 7.21 27.44 17.04
C GLN A 389 8.51 28.22 17.02
N GLU A 390 8.61 29.16 16.09
CA GLU A 390 9.70 30.13 16.03
C GLU A 390 9.81 30.90 17.35
N GLY A 391 11.04 31.04 17.85
CA GLY A 391 11.32 31.71 19.12
C GLY A 391 11.28 30.79 20.35
N SER A 392 10.89 29.53 20.21
CA SER A 392 11.01 28.55 21.30
C SER A 392 12.47 28.22 21.64
N SER A 393 12.70 27.58 22.80
CA SER A 393 14.02 27.09 23.19
C SER A 393 14.39 25.73 22.58
N ASN A 394 13.49 25.10 21.82
CA ASN A 394 13.76 23.83 21.17
C ASN A 394 14.83 24.00 20.09
N LYS A 395 15.90 23.19 20.14
CA LYS A 395 17.04 23.30 19.21
C LYS A 395 16.65 23.14 17.74
N TYR A 396 15.71 22.27 17.44
CA TYR A 396 15.25 22.03 16.08
C TYR A 396 14.41 23.22 15.57
N ALA A 397 13.53 23.79 16.41
CA ALA A 397 12.76 24.97 16.06
C ALA A 397 13.66 26.21 15.87
N GLN A 398 14.74 26.34 16.67
CA GLN A 398 15.75 27.38 16.48
C GLN A 398 16.54 27.19 15.18
N TYR A 399 16.81 25.94 14.80
CA TYR A 399 17.53 25.64 13.56
C TYR A 399 16.66 25.81 12.33
N TYR A 400 15.46 25.19 12.32
CA TYR A 400 14.50 25.29 11.24
C TYR A 400 13.06 25.16 11.78
N PRO A 401 12.33 26.25 11.98
CA PRO A 401 10.95 26.22 12.50
C PRO A 401 10.01 25.63 11.46
N THR A 402 9.14 24.73 11.88
CA THR A 402 8.04 24.19 11.06
C THR A 402 6.83 25.13 11.11
N ARG A 403 5.93 25.00 10.12
CA ARG A 403 4.77 25.89 10.00
C ARG A 403 3.44 25.21 10.36
N GLY A 404 3.41 23.90 10.41
CA GLY A 404 2.21 23.14 10.69
C GLY A 404 2.47 21.64 10.64
N SER A 405 1.52 20.88 11.16
CA SER A 405 1.55 19.43 11.17
C SER A 405 0.14 18.91 10.89
N SER A 406 -0.09 18.38 9.69
CA SER A 406 -1.42 17.93 9.25
C SER A 406 -1.82 16.58 9.85
N ARG A 407 -0.85 15.72 10.13
CA ARG A 407 -0.94 14.47 10.89
C ARG A 407 0.22 14.43 11.86
N GLN A 408 0.04 13.69 12.94
CA GLN A 408 1.04 13.38 13.95
C GLN A 408 1.26 11.86 13.98
N ALA A 409 1.56 11.28 15.15
CA ALA A 409 1.72 9.85 15.30
C ALA A 409 0.92 9.30 16.47
N SER A 410 0.48 8.05 16.37
CA SER A 410 -0.05 7.27 17.48
C SER A 410 0.35 5.81 17.35
N TYR A 411 0.17 5.05 18.43
CA TYR A 411 0.21 3.61 18.37
C TYR A 411 -0.96 2.98 19.14
N TYR A 412 -1.36 1.81 18.71
CA TYR A 412 -2.27 0.91 19.41
C TYR A 412 -1.48 -0.24 20.01
N ASP A 413 -1.71 -0.52 21.28
CA ASP A 413 -1.15 -1.68 21.97
C ASP A 413 -2.23 -2.77 22.13
N PRO A 414 -2.15 -3.87 21.39
CA PRO A 414 -3.14 -4.94 21.46
C PRO A 414 -3.18 -5.66 22.81
N ALA A 415 -2.08 -5.65 23.57
CA ALA A 415 -2.01 -6.32 24.86
C ALA A 415 -2.79 -5.58 25.95
N THR A 416 -2.89 -4.27 25.85
CA THR A 416 -3.60 -3.40 26.81
C THR A 416 -4.86 -2.77 26.23
N GLU A 417 -5.10 -2.95 24.94
CA GLU A 417 -6.19 -2.31 24.16
C GLU A 417 -6.22 -0.78 24.32
N SER A 418 -5.03 -0.16 24.34
CA SER A 418 -4.89 1.27 24.59
C SER A 418 -4.09 1.98 23.51
N PHE A 419 -4.27 3.30 23.40
CA PHE A 419 -3.54 4.15 22.44
C PHE A 419 -2.51 5.02 23.16
N GLY A 420 -1.32 5.14 22.53
CA GLY A 420 -0.37 6.21 22.83
C GLY A 420 -0.44 7.29 21.76
N LEU A 421 -0.59 8.56 22.16
CA LEU A 421 -0.70 9.70 21.27
C LEU A 421 0.59 10.52 21.33
N ILE A 422 1.20 10.80 20.18
CA ILE A 422 2.45 11.55 20.10
C ILE A 422 2.26 12.78 19.23
N ASP A 423 2.34 13.95 19.85
CA ASP A 423 2.28 15.22 19.18
C ASP A 423 3.59 15.50 18.46
N THR A 424 3.57 15.77 17.14
CA THR A 424 4.77 16.05 16.34
C THR A 424 4.80 17.48 15.83
N CYS A 425 6.00 18.07 15.78
CA CYS A 425 6.24 19.39 15.19
C CYS A 425 6.21 19.38 13.66
N PHE A 426 6.30 18.23 13.04
CA PHE A 426 6.31 18.02 11.60
C PHE A 426 5.09 17.22 11.17
N GLY A 427 4.67 17.39 9.92
CA GLY A 427 3.64 16.56 9.32
C GLY A 427 4.14 15.15 9.08
N THR A 428 3.24 14.17 9.17
CA THR A 428 3.54 12.75 8.95
C THR A 428 2.65 12.17 7.86
N HIS A 429 3.17 11.15 7.13
CA HIS A 429 2.42 10.43 6.10
C HIS A 429 2.74 8.93 6.10
N HIS A 430 3.92 8.50 5.66
CA HIS A 430 4.43 7.14 5.88
C HIS A 430 5.45 7.13 7.01
N LEU A 431 5.72 5.96 7.54
CA LEU A 431 6.65 5.76 8.64
C LEU A 431 7.47 4.48 8.47
N GLN A 432 8.69 4.47 9.01
CA GLN A 432 9.55 3.28 9.01
C GLN A 432 10.55 3.32 10.16
N PHE A 433 10.72 2.17 10.83
CA PHE A 433 11.69 1.99 11.89
C PHE A 433 13.10 1.74 11.35
N ALA A 434 14.09 2.37 11.99
CA ALA A 434 15.48 1.97 11.91
C ALA A 434 15.77 0.80 12.87
N ASP A 435 16.86 0.08 12.61
CA ASP A 435 17.36 -0.97 13.50
C ASP A 435 18.54 -0.42 14.31
N ASP A 436 18.31 0.69 15.02
CA ASP A 436 19.26 1.37 15.90
C ASP A 436 18.86 1.23 17.39
N GLU A 437 19.76 1.67 18.29
CA GLU A 437 19.51 1.58 19.75
C GLU A 437 18.31 2.39 20.20
N ASP A 438 17.97 3.46 19.51
CA ASP A 438 16.86 4.36 19.80
C ASP A 438 15.53 3.88 19.24
N ARG A 439 15.54 2.87 18.37
CA ARG A 439 14.38 2.46 17.56
C ARG A 439 13.77 3.68 16.89
N THR A 440 14.63 4.40 16.19
CA THR A 440 14.25 5.63 15.51
C THR A 440 13.14 5.35 14.48
N LEU A 441 12.02 6.04 14.62
CA LEU A 441 10.92 5.98 13.68
C LEU A 441 10.94 7.22 12.80
N TYR A 442 11.25 7.06 11.51
CA TYR A 442 11.29 8.13 10.53
C TYR A 442 9.93 8.32 9.86
N PHE A 443 9.64 9.56 9.44
CA PHE A 443 8.38 9.94 8.81
C PHE A 443 8.59 10.72 7.52
N SER A 444 7.86 10.37 6.47
CA SER A 444 7.61 11.26 5.34
C SER A 444 6.46 12.23 5.64
N GLY A 445 6.16 13.15 4.71
CA GLY A 445 5.03 14.07 4.84
C GLY A 445 5.33 15.38 5.57
N GLY A 446 6.56 15.59 6.03
CA GLY A 446 6.99 16.82 6.67
C GLY A 446 7.22 18.01 5.71
N GLY A 447 6.96 17.83 4.43
CA GLY A 447 7.19 18.85 3.40
C GLY A 447 8.69 19.07 3.17
N ASP A 448 9.22 20.16 3.71
CA ASP A 448 10.63 20.53 3.58
C ASP A 448 11.56 19.85 4.60
N VAL A 449 11.00 19.07 5.52
CA VAL A 449 11.78 18.43 6.59
C VAL A 449 11.57 16.92 6.60
N MET A 450 12.62 16.20 7.03
CA MET A 450 12.51 14.84 7.53
C MET A 450 12.39 14.88 9.04
N GLY A 451 11.35 14.23 9.58
CA GLY A 451 11.12 14.12 11.00
C GLY A 451 11.30 12.69 11.52
N TRP A 452 11.61 12.56 12.81
CA TRP A 452 11.73 11.25 13.47
C TRP A 452 11.33 11.31 14.95
N ILE A 453 11.05 10.13 15.48
CA ILE A 453 10.81 9.90 16.92
C ILE A 453 11.83 8.85 17.41
N ASN A 454 12.49 9.14 18.53
CA ASN A 454 13.18 8.16 19.36
C ASN A 454 12.11 7.44 20.21
N THR A 455 11.64 6.27 19.77
CA THR A 455 10.54 5.59 20.44
C THR A 455 10.90 5.05 21.81
N ARG A 456 12.16 4.66 22.04
CA ARG A 456 12.64 4.25 23.36
C ARG A 456 12.72 5.42 24.35
N MET A 457 13.05 6.63 23.90
CA MET A 457 12.99 7.83 24.72
C MET A 457 11.53 8.13 25.11
N PHE A 458 10.62 8.04 24.15
CA PHE A 458 9.19 8.23 24.41
C PHE A 458 8.66 7.23 25.43
N ASP A 459 9.00 5.95 25.29
CA ASP A 459 8.60 4.89 26.24
C ASP A 459 9.09 5.14 27.66
N ARG A 460 10.29 5.71 27.80
CA ARG A 460 10.86 6.03 29.13
C ARG A 460 10.28 7.29 29.77
N THR A 461 9.92 8.27 28.99
CA THR A 461 9.61 9.63 29.49
C THR A 461 8.16 10.05 29.31
N GLY A 462 7.47 9.51 28.30
CA GLY A 462 6.17 10.01 27.85
C GLY A 462 6.22 11.42 27.25
N ASP A 463 7.41 11.96 27.01
CA ASP A 463 7.61 13.35 26.57
C ASP A 463 7.87 13.41 25.07
N ALA A 464 6.88 13.90 24.32
CA ALA A 464 6.97 14.05 22.87
C ALA A 464 8.04 15.05 22.45
N GLN A 465 8.27 16.12 23.23
CA GLN A 465 9.27 17.15 22.90
C GLN A 465 10.70 16.59 22.98
N LEU A 466 10.98 15.78 24.00
CA LEU A 466 12.30 15.18 24.19
C LEU A 466 12.60 14.05 23.21
N SER A 467 11.54 13.42 22.70
CA SER A 467 11.65 12.17 21.93
C SER A 467 11.71 12.40 20.42
N GLN A 468 11.61 13.62 19.92
CA GLN A 468 11.57 13.89 18.50
C GLN A 468 12.59 14.87 18.00
N GLY A 469 12.89 14.77 16.71
CA GLY A 469 13.71 15.71 15.99
C GLY A 469 13.28 15.86 14.53
N TRP A 470 13.78 16.91 13.89
CA TRP A 470 13.57 17.13 12.46
C TRP A 470 14.67 18.00 11.88
N CYS A 471 14.93 17.82 10.59
CA CYS A 471 15.86 18.67 9.85
C CYS A 471 15.29 19.08 8.50
N PRO A 472 15.63 20.27 8.00
CA PRO A 472 15.40 20.58 6.59
C PRO A 472 16.26 19.65 5.72
N MET A 473 15.76 19.32 4.54
CA MET A 473 16.50 18.53 3.55
C MET A 473 17.43 19.45 2.76
N VAL A 474 18.73 19.37 3.05
CA VAL A 474 19.76 20.21 2.43
C VAL A 474 20.87 19.34 1.86
N VAL A 475 21.21 19.58 0.61
CA VAL A 475 22.30 18.91 -0.10
C VAL A 475 23.57 19.72 0.04
N ASP A 476 24.68 19.07 0.37
CA ASP A 476 26.01 19.66 0.36
C ASP A 476 26.48 19.91 -1.08
N THR A 477 25.96 20.96 -1.69
CA THR A 477 26.29 21.31 -3.07
C THR A 477 27.58 22.13 -3.21
N ASN A 478 28.07 22.72 -2.13
CA ASN A 478 29.38 23.39 -2.14
C ASN A 478 30.56 22.40 -1.92
N GLY A 479 30.30 21.20 -1.38
CA GLY A 479 31.26 20.10 -1.22
C GLY A 479 32.20 20.24 -0.05
N ASP A 480 31.84 21.00 1.00
CA ASP A 480 32.69 21.22 2.16
C ASP A 480 32.47 20.18 3.30
N GLY A 481 31.54 19.22 3.10
CA GLY A 481 31.26 18.14 4.03
C GLY A 481 30.36 18.52 5.19
N ARG A 482 29.68 19.65 5.15
CA ARG A 482 28.76 20.12 6.18
C ARG A 482 27.71 21.04 5.60
N ILE A 483 26.59 21.16 6.31
CA ILE A 483 25.50 22.06 5.94
C ILE A 483 25.62 23.37 6.68
N THR A 484 25.79 24.47 5.95
CA THR A 484 26.01 25.80 6.53
C THR A 484 24.94 26.80 6.04
N LYS A 485 24.39 27.58 6.97
CA LYS A 485 23.53 28.71 6.66
C LYS A 485 24.32 29.96 6.27
N PRO A 486 23.85 30.80 5.33
CA PRO A 486 22.62 30.58 4.52
C PRO A 486 22.85 29.56 3.43
N TRP A 487 21.80 28.89 3.02
CA TRP A 487 21.79 28.00 1.87
C TRP A 487 20.94 28.57 0.72
N ASN A 488 21.16 28.08 -0.48
CA ASN A 488 20.27 28.35 -1.60
C ASN A 488 18.85 27.87 -1.27
N GLN A 489 17.84 28.62 -1.68
CA GLN A 489 16.45 28.12 -1.62
C GLN A 489 16.29 26.96 -2.62
N PRO A 490 15.22 26.14 -2.49
CA PRO A 490 15.04 24.99 -3.36
C PRO A 490 15.24 25.37 -4.80
N VAL A 491 16.17 24.69 -5.46
CA VAL A 491 16.31 24.78 -6.91
C VAL A 491 15.00 24.28 -7.47
N GLY A 492 14.32 25.13 -8.24
CA GLY A 492 13.23 24.69 -9.05
C GLY A 492 13.72 23.75 -10.11
N GLY A 493 13.82 22.44 -9.80
CA GLY A 493 13.53 21.45 -10.79
C GLY A 493 12.09 21.64 -11.21
N LEU A 494 11.66 21.11 -12.33
CA LEU A 494 10.26 21.00 -12.70
C LEU A 494 9.53 20.42 -11.48
N ARG A 495 9.00 21.31 -10.62
CA ARG A 495 8.19 20.86 -9.51
C ARG A 495 7.01 20.13 -10.11
N SER A 496 6.88 18.88 -9.76
CA SER A 496 5.72 18.12 -10.12
C SER A 496 4.50 18.96 -9.81
N ILE A 497 3.59 18.94 -10.74
CA ILE A 497 2.24 19.38 -10.51
C ILE A 497 1.52 18.34 -9.63
N GLY A 498 2.26 17.52 -8.90
CA GLY A 498 1.79 16.57 -7.91
C GLY A 498 1.03 17.24 -6.77
N GLU A 499 0.55 16.48 -5.81
CA GLU A 499 -0.35 16.90 -4.73
C GLU A 499 -0.05 18.24 -4.03
N GLY A 500 1.13 18.81 -4.20
CA GLY A 500 1.57 20.06 -3.56
C GLY A 500 1.63 21.32 -4.42
N GLY A 501 1.36 21.27 -5.72
CA GLY A 501 1.17 22.38 -6.64
C GLY A 501 1.95 23.67 -6.38
N GLY A 502 3.22 23.74 -6.79
CA GLY A 502 4.00 24.97 -6.81
C GLY A 502 4.58 25.25 -8.20
N GLY A 503 4.47 26.47 -8.68
CA GLY A 503 5.06 26.89 -9.95
C GLY A 503 6.59 26.87 -9.90
N GLU A 504 7.17 26.73 -11.10
CA GLU A 504 8.60 26.80 -11.37
C GLU A 504 9.17 28.14 -10.85
N GLN A 505 10.06 28.09 -9.86
CA GLN A 505 10.93 29.22 -9.53
C GLN A 505 12.36 28.82 -9.90
N LEU A 506 12.85 29.36 -10.99
CA LEU A 506 14.27 29.34 -11.31
C LEU A 506 14.99 30.25 -10.30
N VAL A 507 15.71 29.66 -9.39
CA VAL A 507 16.60 30.39 -8.48
C VAL A 507 18.01 30.24 -9.00
N GLU A 508 18.71 31.38 -9.18
CA GLU A 508 20.14 31.36 -9.48
C GLU A 508 20.88 30.74 -8.29
N ILE A 509 21.62 29.66 -8.55
CA ILE A 509 22.36 28.92 -7.51
C ILE A 509 23.69 29.58 -7.32
N ASP A 510 23.99 29.96 -6.07
CA ASP A 510 25.33 30.32 -5.66
C ASP A 510 26.13 29.03 -5.36
N PRO A 511 27.16 28.70 -6.15
CA PRO A 511 27.97 27.50 -5.94
C PRO A 511 28.79 27.49 -4.66
N ALA A 512 28.85 28.62 -3.97
CA ALA A 512 29.51 28.71 -2.64
C ALA A 512 28.57 28.28 -1.50
N LEU A 513 27.29 28.04 -1.76
CA LEU A 513 26.29 27.69 -0.77
C LEU A 513 25.78 26.27 -1.00
N ASP A 514 25.28 25.66 0.07
CA ASP A 514 24.49 24.45 0.00
C ASP A 514 23.10 24.70 -0.62
N THR A 515 22.38 23.67 -0.96
CA THR A 515 21.06 23.82 -1.60
C THR A 515 19.98 23.08 -0.82
N ARG A 516 18.98 23.81 -0.34
CA ARG A 516 17.80 23.22 0.28
C ARG A 516 16.90 22.61 -0.78
N MET A 517 16.45 21.39 -0.54
CA MET A 517 15.53 20.65 -1.41
C MET A 517 14.12 20.62 -0.79
N SER A 518 13.14 20.49 -1.65
CA SER A 518 11.75 20.21 -1.25
C SER A 518 11.23 19.07 -2.14
N PRO A 519 11.63 17.83 -1.85
CA PRO A 519 11.45 16.70 -2.76
C PRO A 519 10.02 16.16 -2.83
N GLY A 520 9.03 16.79 -2.19
CA GLY A 520 7.66 16.28 -2.20
C GLY A 520 7.56 14.88 -1.60
N SER A 521 8.20 14.68 -0.45
CA SER A 521 8.35 13.41 0.26
C SER A 521 7.06 12.61 0.37
N TYR A 522 7.01 11.42 -0.27
CA TYR A 522 5.86 10.50 -0.24
C TYR A 522 6.18 9.24 0.56
N GLY A 523 6.90 8.28 0.00
CA GLY A 523 7.36 7.08 0.68
C GLY A 523 8.56 7.34 1.60
N VAL A 524 8.75 6.49 2.61
CA VAL A 524 9.96 6.45 3.44
C VAL A 524 10.31 5.00 3.75
N ILE A 525 11.59 4.68 3.68
CA ILE A 525 12.17 3.40 4.08
C ILE A 525 13.51 3.64 4.78
N VAL A 526 13.93 2.73 5.63
CA VAL A 526 15.28 2.76 6.23
C VAL A 526 16.13 1.67 5.62
N ASN A 527 17.30 2.04 5.12
CA ASN A 527 18.22 1.11 4.51
C ASN A 527 18.80 0.15 5.57
N LEU A 528 18.73 -1.14 5.29
CA LEU A 528 19.12 -2.20 6.23
C LEU A 528 20.65 -2.30 6.46
N VAL A 529 21.46 -1.65 5.60
CA VAL A 529 22.93 -1.73 5.68
C VAL A 529 23.50 -0.62 6.56
N ASP A 530 22.98 0.61 6.44
CA ASP A 530 23.53 1.79 7.11
C ASP A 530 22.56 2.48 8.09
N ASN A 531 21.33 1.97 8.23
CA ASN A 531 20.25 2.55 9.05
C ASN A 531 19.89 4.00 8.71
N VAL A 532 20.10 4.40 7.46
CA VAL A 532 19.79 5.73 6.97
C VAL A 532 18.45 5.74 6.23
N ALA A 533 17.68 6.80 6.46
CA ALA A 533 16.36 6.94 5.83
C ALA A 533 16.49 7.29 4.34
N TRP A 534 15.62 6.68 3.52
CA TRP A 534 15.43 6.99 2.11
C TRP A 534 13.97 7.35 1.86
N GLY A 535 13.73 8.19 0.88
CA GLY A 535 12.38 8.56 0.49
C GLY A 535 12.25 8.78 -1.01
N GLY A 536 11.00 8.73 -1.49
CA GLY A 536 10.61 9.03 -2.86
C GLY A 536 9.74 10.28 -2.92
N GLY A 537 9.92 11.08 -3.95
CA GLY A 537 9.03 12.19 -4.30
C GLY A 537 8.08 11.79 -5.43
N THR A 538 6.90 12.44 -5.51
CA THR A 538 5.90 12.18 -6.56
C THR A 538 5.96 13.22 -7.68
N GLU A 539 7.08 13.88 -7.85
CA GLU A 539 7.30 14.92 -8.85
C GLU A 539 7.70 14.34 -10.23
N PHE A 540 7.53 15.11 -11.28
CA PHE A 540 8.00 14.76 -12.62
C PHE A 540 9.35 15.44 -12.92
N PRO A 541 10.37 14.74 -13.47
CA PRO A 541 10.37 13.31 -13.78
C PRO A 541 10.44 12.44 -12.53
N GLY A 542 10.97 12.96 -11.40
CA GLY A 542 10.95 12.33 -10.10
C GLY A 542 12.33 12.03 -9.54
N ARG A 543 12.38 11.96 -8.21
CA ARG A 543 13.61 11.81 -7.43
C ARG A 543 13.42 10.85 -6.29
N ILE A 544 14.51 10.17 -5.93
CA ILE A 544 14.68 9.56 -4.61
C ILE A 544 15.73 10.33 -3.82
N TYR A 545 15.66 10.25 -2.53
CA TYR A 545 16.61 10.96 -1.66
C TYR A 545 17.01 10.09 -0.48
N ARG A 546 18.24 10.27 -0.01
CA ARG A 546 18.81 9.72 1.20
C ARG A 546 18.94 10.82 2.24
N PHE A 547 18.44 10.58 3.44
CA PHE A 547 18.51 11.53 4.55
C PHE A 547 19.24 10.92 5.73
N ASP A 548 20.39 11.49 6.06
CA ASP A 548 21.22 11.11 7.20
C ASP A 548 21.14 12.18 8.27
N LYS A 549 20.64 11.82 9.46
CA LYS A 549 20.58 12.76 10.59
C LYS A 549 21.96 13.01 11.23
N GLY A 550 22.93 12.11 11.00
CA GLY A 550 24.24 12.13 11.64
C GLY A 550 24.17 11.95 13.15
N ASP A 551 25.30 12.21 13.81
CA ASP A 551 25.47 11.94 15.26
C ASP A 551 24.97 13.08 16.16
N ASN A 552 24.85 14.29 15.66
CA ASN A 552 24.43 15.47 16.45
C ASN A 552 23.44 16.35 15.66
N PRO A 553 22.20 15.87 15.36
CA PRO A 553 21.23 16.69 14.67
C PRO A 553 20.77 17.87 15.55
N PRO A 554 20.43 19.04 14.97
CA PRO A 554 20.23 19.28 13.55
C PRO A 554 21.47 19.67 12.74
N GLU A 555 22.64 19.87 13.36
CA GLU A 555 23.82 20.41 12.70
C GLU A 555 24.52 19.42 11.75
N THR A 556 24.27 18.12 11.94
CA THR A 556 24.88 17.03 11.16
C THR A 556 23.98 16.43 10.08
N CYS A 557 22.76 16.95 9.95
CA CYS A 557 21.83 16.43 8.94
C CYS A 557 22.32 16.75 7.52
N ILE A 558 22.34 15.74 6.66
CA ILE A 558 22.72 15.87 5.26
C ILE A 558 21.76 15.08 4.36
N THR A 559 21.47 15.59 3.18
CA THR A 559 20.61 14.94 2.20
C THR A 559 21.36 14.71 0.89
N GLU A 560 21.20 13.54 0.31
CA GLU A 560 21.58 13.23 -1.07
C GLU A 560 20.31 13.09 -1.91
N VAL A 561 20.35 13.52 -3.16
CA VAL A 561 19.18 13.47 -4.06
C VAL A 561 19.58 12.92 -5.42
N TYR A 562 18.81 11.96 -5.92
CA TYR A 562 19.06 11.26 -7.18
C TYR A 562 17.80 11.31 -8.04
N GLU A 563 17.89 11.99 -9.19
CA GLU A 563 16.79 12.06 -10.14
C GLU A 563 16.79 10.83 -11.05
N VAL A 564 15.63 10.40 -11.49
CA VAL A 564 15.52 9.31 -12.48
C VAL A 564 16.32 9.65 -13.74
N PRO A 565 17.02 8.68 -14.36
CA PRO A 565 18.00 8.99 -15.40
C PRO A 565 17.36 9.51 -16.68
N VAL A 566 18.05 10.44 -17.33
CA VAL A 566 17.77 10.86 -18.69
C VAL A 566 18.71 10.11 -19.63
N ILE A 567 18.23 9.09 -20.33
CA ILE A 567 18.99 8.23 -21.21
C ILE A 567 18.83 8.74 -22.65
N ASP A 568 19.94 9.09 -23.32
CA ASP A 568 19.94 9.63 -24.70
C ASP A 568 18.96 10.80 -24.93
N GLY A 569 18.79 11.64 -23.91
CA GLY A 569 17.88 12.79 -23.93
C GLY A 569 16.40 12.43 -23.76
N LYS A 570 16.08 11.17 -23.44
CA LYS A 570 14.74 10.68 -23.12
C LYS A 570 14.60 10.39 -21.65
N ILE A 571 13.45 10.73 -21.10
CA ILE A 571 13.00 10.32 -19.77
C ILE A 571 12.20 9.04 -19.97
N GLU A 572 12.81 7.88 -19.70
CA GLU A 572 12.16 6.58 -19.87
C GLU A 572 11.35 6.20 -18.64
N GLY A 573 11.90 6.44 -17.44
CA GLY A 573 11.23 6.22 -16.17
C GLY A 573 10.80 7.53 -15.53
N PHE A 574 9.58 7.62 -14.99
CA PHE A 574 9.10 8.85 -14.33
C PHE A 574 7.96 8.58 -13.34
N GLY A 575 7.75 9.57 -12.46
CA GLY A 575 6.67 9.55 -11.49
C GLY A 575 6.89 8.55 -10.35
N PRO A 576 8.00 8.63 -9.58
CA PRO A 576 8.23 7.74 -8.45
C PRO A 576 7.17 7.92 -7.37
N ARG A 577 6.86 6.83 -6.65
CA ARG A 577 5.86 6.85 -5.59
C ARG A 577 6.24 5.96 -4.42
N GLY A 578 6.16 4.64 -4.56
CA GLY A 578 6.62 3.70 -3.55
C GLY A 578 8.14 3.64 -3.47
N ILE A 579 8.66 3.26 -2.31
CA ILE A 579 10.08 3.04 -2.09
C ILE A 579 10.29 1.92 -1.08
N ASP A 580 11.25 1.05 -1.35
CA ASP A 580 11.66 -0.02 -0.45
C ASP A 580 13.15 -0.36 -0.66
N VAL A 581 13.70 -1.28 0.14
CA VAL A 581 15.11 -1.64 0.11
C VAL A 581 15.29 -3.15 0.29
N ASP A 582 16.26 -3.71 -0.41
CA ASP A 582 16.68 -5.09 -0.21
C ASP A 582 17.78 -5.24 0.88
N LYS A 583 18.14 -6.49 1.20
CA LYS A 583 19.17 -6.79 2.20
C LYS A 583 20.58 -6.30 1.81
N HIS A 584 20.80 -5.98 0.55
CA HIS A 584 22.08 -5.50 0.04
C HIS A 584 22.17 -3.96 0.05
N GLY A 585 21.07 -3.29 0.42
CA GLY A 585 20.99 -1.83 0.47
C GLY A 585 20.62 -1.19 -0.87
N VAL A 586 20.26 -1.99 -1.88
CA VAL A 586 19.73 -1.49 -3.14
C VAL A 586 18.30 -0.99 -2.91
N VAL A 587 18.07 0.25 -3.30
CA VAL A 587 16.76 0.90 -3.17
C VAL A 587 15.90 0.56 -4.37
N TRP A 588 14.65 0.19 -4.13
CA TRP A 588 13.65 -0.12 -5.15
C TRP A 588 12.52 0.92 -5.10
N THR A 589 12.09 1.41 -6.25
CA THR A 589 10.99 2.39 -6.33
C THR A 589 10.05 2.10 -7.49
N ALA A 590 8.75 2.27 -7.24
CA ALA A 590 7.74 2.22 -8.28
C ALA A 590 7.71 3.56 -9.03
N LEU A 591 8.02 3.54 -10.33
CA LEU A 591 7.87 4.68 -11.22
C LEU A 591 6.46 4.63 -11.83
N SER A 592 5.50 5.11 -11.05
CA SER A 592 4.06 4.94 -11.29
C SER A 592 3.59 5.58 -12.61
N GLY A 593 4.17 6.72 -12.98
CA GLY A 593 3.83 7.43 -14.22
C GLY A 593 4.19 6.63 -15.46
N SER A 594 5.41 6.08 -15.49
CA SER A 594 5.94 5.31 -16.62
C SER A 594 5.65 3.82 -16.57
N SER A 595 5.13 3.30 -15.44
CA SER A 595 4.93 1.87 -15.20
C SER A 595 6.22 1.05 -15.24
N HIS A 596 7.25 1.54 -14.54
CA HIS A 596 8.48 0.79 -14.29
C HIS A 596 8.62 0.48 -12.81
N LEU A 597 9.25 -0.62 -12.51
CA LEU A 597 9.91 -0.83 -11.22
C LEU A 597 11.40 -0.51 -11.44
N ALA A 598 11.98 0.28 -10.56
CA ALA A 598 13.37 0.70 -10.71
C ALA A 598 14.18 0.30 -9.48
N SER A 599 15.44 -0.12 -9.69
CA SER A 599 16.43 -0.25 -8.63
C SER A 599 17.46 0.87 -8.71
N PHE A 600 17.95 1.28 -7.56
CA PHE A 600 19.04 2.24 -7.42
C PHE A 600 20.10 1.71 -6.46
N ASP A 601 21.29 1.49 -6.98
CA ASP A 601 22.46 1.02 -6.24
C ASP A 601 23.43 2.19 -6.02
N ARG A 602 23.36 2.79 -4.82
CA ARG A 602 24.21 3.93 -4.44
C ARG A 602 25.70 3.58 -4.47
N SER A 603 26.09 2.34 -4.32
CA SER A 603 27.49 1.93 -4.32
C SER A 603 28.18 2.13 -5.66
N LYS A 604 27.42 2.31 -6.75
CA LYS A 604 27.92 2.61 -8.09
C LYS A 604 28.21 4.09 -8.30
N CYS A 605 27.71 4.98 -7.42
CA CYS A 605 27.90 6.42 -7.58
C CYS A 605 29.35 6.84 -7.33
N GLU A 606 29.96 7.53 -8.27
CA GLU A 606 31.32 8.09 -8.11
C GLU A 606 31.31 9.40 -7.34
N VAL A 607 30.21 10.17 -7.43
CA VAL A 607 30.04 11.47 -6.78
C VAL A 607 28.83 11.43 -5.85
N LEU A 608 28.97 11.91 -4.62
CA LEU A 608 27.91 11.91 -3.61
C LEU A 608 27.57 13.31 -3.09
N ASN A 609 28.44 14.29 -3.30
CA ASN A 609 28.28 15.67 -2.84
C ASN A 609 29.01 16.66 -3.77
N GLY A 610 28.90 17.95 -3.48
CA GLY A 610 29.59 18.99 -4.22
C GLY A 610 28.82 19.51 -5.45
N PRO A 611 29.41 20.41 -6.22
CA PRO A 611 28.75 21.13 -7.32
C PRO A 611 28.15 20.25 -8.41
N ALA A 612 28.66 19.04 -8.59
CA ALA A 612 28.13 18.09 -9.57
C ALA A 612 26.77 17.50 -9.19
N THR A 613 26.33 17.65 -7.94
CA THR A 613 25.04 17.11 -7.47
C THR A 613 23.86 18.08 -7.65
N ILE A 614 24.11 19.28 -8.19
CA ILE A 614 23.11 20.37 -8.29
C ILE A 614 21.88 19.96 -9.11
N ASP A 615 22.07 19.22 -10.20
CA ASP A 615 20.99 18.77 -11.09
C ASP A 615 20.42 17.41 -10.70
N SER A 616 20.98 16.77 -9.66
CA SER A 616 20.59 15.43 -9.18
C SER A 616 20.79 14.30 -10.22
N GLN A 617 21.51 14.55 -11.34
CA GLN A 617 21.79 13.59 -12.41
C GLN A 617 23.20 12.96 -12.31
N HIS A 618 23.88 13.15 -11.19
CA HIS A 618 25.28 12.80 -10.96
C HIS A 618 25.55 11.30 -10.77
N CYS A 619 24.53 10.45 -10.75
CA CYS A 619 24.67 9.00 -10.58
C CYS A 619 23.62 8.23 -11.43
N GLN A 620 23.71 8.34 -12.74
CA GLN A 620 22.82 7.62 -13.64
C GLN A 620 23.13 6.11 -13.67
N GLU A 621 24.38 5.74 -13.46
CA GLU A 621 24.88 4.35 -13.37
C GLU A 621 24.32 3.55 -12.20
N GLY A 622 23.76 4.21 -11.20
CA GLY A 622 23.07 3.58 -10.09
C GLY A 622 21.73 2.97 -10.47
N TRP A 623 21.09 3.48 -11.52
CA TRP A 623 19.73 3.11 -11.90
C TRP A 623 19.65 1.91 -12.82
N THR A 624 18.63 1.06 -12.58
CA THR A 624 18.18 0.03 -13.53
C THR A 624 16.66 0.05 -13.58
N LEU A 625 16.09 0.08 -14.79
CA LEU A 625 14.65 0.17 -15.02
C LEU A 625 14.12 -1.18 -15.51
N TYR A 626 13.00 -1.62 -14.97
CA TYR A 626 12.29 -2.85 -15.36
C TYR A 626 10.86 -2.49 -15.74
N GLU A 627 10.54 -2.62 -17.01
CA GLU A 627 9.19 -2.38 -17.51
C GLU A 627 8.24 -3.48 -17.05
N VAL A 628 7.07 -3.09 -16.52
CA VAL A 628 6.11 -4.05 -16.00
C VAL A 628 5.31 -4.74 -17.11
N PRO A 629 4.80 -5.97 -16.87
CA PRO A 629 3.93 -6.65 -17.81
C PRO A 629 2.62 -5.91 -18.06
N GLY A 630 2.09 -6.01 -19.26
CA GLY A 630 0.78 -5.46 -19.61
C GLY A 630 0.78 -4.71 -20.94
N PRO A 631 -0.40 -4.19 -21.36
CA PRO A 631 -0.55 -3.45 -22.61
C PRO A 631 -0.01 -2.03 -22.47
N THR A 632 0.35 -1.41 -23.60
CA THR A 632 0.71 0.00 -23.70
C THR A 632 -0.54 0.85 -23.92
N LEU A 633 -0.48 2.13 -23.53
CA LEU A 633 -1.47 3.13 -23.91
C LEU A 633 -1.48 3.32 -25.43
N LYS A 634 -2.67 3.43 -26.01
CA LYS A 634 -2.87 3.53 -27.44
C LYS A 634 -2.05 4.70 -28.05
N GLY A 635 -1.27 4.39 -29.06
CA GLY A 635 -0.40 5.37 -29.75
C GLY A 635 0.88 5.75 -29.00
N THR A 636 1.26 5.02 -27.95
CA THR A 636 2.48 5.27 -27.17
C THR A 636 3.27 4.00 -26.90
N ASP A 637 4.50 4.17 -26.39
CA ASP A 637 5.32 3.06 -25.85
C ASP A 637 5.14 2.89 -24.34
N VAL A 638 4.35 3.74 -23.65
CA VAL A 638 4.18 3.72 -22.20
C VAL A 638 3.12 2.69 -21.80
N LYS A 639 3.43 1.83 -20.83
CA LYS A 639 2.48 0.85 -20.28
C LYS A 639 1.27 1.54 -19.66
N ALA A 640 0.12 0.91 -19.80
CA ALA A 640 -1.15 1.42 -19.26
C ALA A 640 -1.30 1.22 -17.74
N ASP A 641 -0.49 0.36 -17.14
CA ASP A 641 -0.58 0.08 -15.71
C ASP A 641 -0.12 1.26 -14.84
N PHE A 642 -0.45 1.20 -13.56
CA PHE A 642 -0.08 2.19 -12.56
C PHE A 642 0.29 1.47 -11.27
N HIS A 643 1.59 1.48 -10.92
CA HIS A 643 2.05 0.88 -9.66
C HIS A 643 2.02 1.93 -8.56
N TYR A 644 1.08 1.75 -7.62
CA TYR A 644 0.95 2.68 -6.51
C TYR A 644 2.15 2.62 -5.57
N TYR A 645 2.58 1.40 -5.21
CA TYR A 645 3.67 1.17 -4.28
C TYR A 645 4.50 -0.06 -4.69
N ASN A 646 5.58 -0.31 -3.98
CA ASN A 646 6.37 -1.54 -4.08
C ASN A 646 6.85 -1.95 -2.68
N TRP A 647 7.14 -3.23 -2.55
CA TRP A 647 7.67 -3.84 -1.35
C TRP A 647 8.67 -4.92 -1.78
N VAL A 648 9.74 -5.15 -0.98
CA VAL A 648 10.75 -6.17 -1.28
C VAL A 648 10.59 -7.34 -0.32
N ASP A 649 10.37 -8.54 -0.86
CA ASP A 649 10.35 -9.79 -0.09
C ASP A 649 11.77 -10.20 0.28
N ASN A 650 12.26 -9.65 1.37
CA ASN A 650 13.62 -9.87 1.86
C ASN A 650 13.83 -11.28 2.45
N TYR A 651 12.75 -11.99 2.79
CA TYR A 651 12.80 -13.24 3.56
C TYR A 651 12.18 -14.43 2.83
N GLY A 652 11.85 -14.28 1.57
CA GLY A 652 11.28 -15.36 0.76
C GLY A 652 9.90 -15.81 1.25
N THR A 653 9.06 -14.86 1.68
CA THR A 653 7.71 -15.15 2.16
C THR A 653 6.79 -15.74 1.09
N LEU A 654 7.05 -15.45 -0.18
CA LEU A 654 6.36 -16.09 -1.32
C LEU A 654 7.02 -17.40 -1.78
N GLY A 655 8.26 -17.68 -1.37
CA GLY A 655 9.00 -18.83 -1.87
C GLY A 655 9.62 -18.64 -3.26
N LEU A 656 9.68 -17.40 -3.76
CA LEU A 656 10.35 -17.06 -5.04
C LEU A 656 11.86 -16.79 -4.89
N GLY A 657 12.36 -16.73 -3.69
CA GLY A 657 13.72 -16.32 -3.33
C GLY A 657 13.67 -15.16 -2.33
N GLU A 658 14.84 -14.70 -1.92
CA GLU A 658 15.00 -13.50 -1.08
C GLU A 658 15.25 -12.27 -1.97
N ASN A 659 14.97 -11.08 -1.43
CA ASN A 659 15.15 -9.79 -2.12
C ASN A 659 14.34 -9.67 -3.42
N ILE A 660 13.13 -10.22 -3.43
CA ILE A 660 12.21 -10.14 -4.57
C ILE A 660 11.37 -8.87 -4.48
N PRO A 661 11.58 -7.89 -5.37
CA PRO A 661 10.74 -6.69 -5.40
C PRO A 661 9.38 -7.01 -6.00
N ILE A 662 8.32 -6.53 -5.33
CA ILE A 662 6.93 -6.75 -5.71
C ILE A 662 6.25 -5.41 -5.90
N ALA A 663 5.72 -5.16 -7.09
CA ALA A 663 4.93 -3.99 -7.39
C ALA A 663 3.44 -4.27 -7.13
N THR A 664 2.73 -3.26 -6.59
CA THR A 664 1.27 -3.32 -6.49
C THR A 664 0.69 -3.04 -7.86
N GLY A 665 0.25 -4.06 -8.57
CA GLY A 665 -0.26 -3.93 -9.92
C GLY A 665 -1.66 -3.35 -9.97
N SER A 666 -1.79 -2.11 -9.59
CA SER A 666 -3.07 -1.44 -9.33
C SER A 666 -4.08 -1.50 -10.47
N GLY A 667 -3.65 -1.33 -11.71
CA GLY A 667 -4.52 -1.43 -12.89
C GLY A 667 -4.69 -2.86 -13.40
N SER A 668 -3.79 -3.78 -13.00
CA SER A 668 -3.76 -5.17 -13.49
C SER A 668 -4.53 -6.17 -12.62
N ASP A 669 -5.18 -5.72 -11.54
CA ASP A 669 -5.80 -6.61 -10.54
C ASP A 669 -4.81 -7.64 -9.96
N SER A 670 -3.54 -7.26 -9.76
CA SER A 670 -2.50 -8.21 -9.35
C SER A 670 -1.41 -7.58 -8.48
N LEU A 671 -0.67 -8.44 -7.78
CA LEU A 671 0.71 -8.15 -7.38
C LEU A 671 1.65 -8.68 -8.46
N GLN A 672 2.72 -7.96 -8.76
CA GLN A 672 3.70 -8.33 -9.78
C GLN A 672 5.09 -8.44 -9.15
N ALA A 673 5.58 -9.67 -9.00
CA ALA A 673 6.90 -9.95 -8.46
C ALA A 673 7.92 -10.03 -9.61
N LEU A 674 9.02 -9.30 -9.47
CA LEU A 674 10.15 -9.35 -10.40
C LEU A 674 11.23 -10.28 -9.83
N ILE A 675 11.78 -11.16 -10.65
CA ILE A 675 12.97 -11.94 -10.33
C ILE A 675 14.17 -11.20 -10.95
N PRO A 676 14.95 -10.44 -10.17
CA PRO A 676 15.93 -9.49 -10.74
C PRO A 676 17.04 -10.18 -11.54
N GLU A 677 17.41 -11.41 -11.19
CA GLU A 677 18.48 -12.17 -11.84
C GLU A 677 18.16 -12.56 -13.28
N THR A 678 16.88 -12.76 -13.60
CA THR A 678 16.42 -13.18 -14.94
C THR A 678 15.64 -12.09 -15.65
N GLY A 679 15.09 -11.11 -14.92
CA GLY A 679 14.17 -10.12 -15.43
C GLY A 679 12.75 -10.65 -15.65
N ASP A 680 12.46 -11.88 -15.19
CA ASP A 680 11.15 -12.49 -15.31
C ASP A 680 10.16 -11.93 -14.30
N TRP A 681 8.88 -11.88 -14.69
CA TRP A 681 7.79 -11.43 -13.84
C TRP A 681 6.83 -12.57 -13.48
N VAL A 682 6.35 -12.56 -12.25
CA VAL A 682 5.29 -13.44 -11.77
C VAL A 682 4.05 -12.58 -11.45
N THR A 683 3.00 -12.72 -12.23
CA THR A 683 1.75 -11.96 -12.08
C THR A 683 0.76 -12.73 -11.22
N MET A 684 0.58 -12.30 -9.98
CA MET A 684 -0.36 -12.91 -9.03
C MET A 684 -1.69 -12.15 -9.08
N ARG A 685 -2.57 -12.58 -9.95
CA ARG A 685 -3.83 -11.90 -10.26
C ARG A 685 -4.94 -12.29 -9.29
N VAL A 686 -5.70 -11.29 -8.84
CA VAL A 686 -6.94 -11.46 -8.07
C VAL A 686 -8.12 -11.34 -9.05
N PRO A 687 -8.66 -12.46 -9.54
CA PRO A 687 -9.67 -12.44 -10.59
C PRO A 687 -11.08 -12.15 -10.08
N TYR A 688 -11.28 -12.17 -8.76
CA TYR A 688 -12.59 -11.99 -8.12
C TYR A 688 -12.48 -11.54 -6.65
N PRO A 689 -13.30 -10.56 -6.23
CA PRO A 689 -13.98 -9.63 -7.12
C PRO A 689 -12.97 -8.78 -7.88
N MET A 690 -13.25 -8.43 -9.14
CA MET A 690 -12.40 -7.54 -9.92
C MET A 690 -12.37 -6.14 -9.30
N GLY A 691 -11.26 -5.43 -9.51
CA GLY A 691 -11.04 -4.13 -8.91
C GLY A 691 -10.02 -4.18 -7.76
N PHE A 692 -9.23 -5.26 -7.68
CA PHE A 692 -8.13 -5.33 -6.71
C PHE A 692 -7.12 -4.21 -6.97
N PHE A 693 -6.99 -3.34 -5.96
CA PHE A 693 -6.12 -2.17 -6.00
C PHE A 693 -5.44 -2.04 -4.64
N SER A 694 -4.27 -2.63 -4.49
CA SER A 694 -3.52 -2.58 -3.24
C SER A 694 -2.65 -1.32 -3.16
N ARG A 695 -2.53 -0.76 -1.97
CA ARG A 695 -1.62 0.35 -1.67
C ARG A 695 -0.52 -0.03 -0.71
N GLY A 696 -0.81 -0.94 0.20
CA GLY A 696 0.15 -1.59 1.07
C GLY A 696 0.26 -3.07 0.75
N LEU A 697 1.36 -3.66 1.11
CA LEU A 697 1.54 -5.11 1.17
C LEU A 697 2.64 -5.44 2.17
N ASP A 698 2.53 -6.63 2.77
CA ASP A 698 3.42 -7.09 3.82
C ASP A 698 3.57 -8.61 3.75
N GLY A 699 4.73 -9.14 4.17
CA GLY A 699 5.04 -10.56 4.11
C GLY A 699 5.29 -11.15 5.49
N ARG A 700 4.53 -12.20 5.86
CA ARG A 700 4.61 -12.84 7.17
C ARG A 700 4.92 -14.34 7.06
N ILE A 701 5.74 -14.81 8.00
CA ILE A 701 6.04 -16.22 8.21
C ILE A 701 5.37 -16.65 9.51
N ASP A 702 4.27 -17.39 9.38
CA ASP A 702 3.48 -17.90 10.51
C ASP A 702 4.08 -19.18 11.09
N ASP A 703 4.61 -20.05 10.22
CA ASP A 703 5.29 -21.30 10.58
C ASP A 703 6.37 -21.64 9.54
N PRO A 704 7.66 -21.49 9.85
CA PRO A 704 8.74 -21.76 8.90
C PRO A 704 8.83 -23.24 8.47
N ASP A 705 8.30 -24.15 9.29
CA ASP A 705 8.36 -25.60 9.03
C ASP A 705 7.17 -26.11 8.18
N ALA A 706 6.09 -25.32 8.08
CA ALA A 706 4.90 -25.68 7.29
C ALA A 706 5.03 -25.40 5.78
N GLY A 707 6.23 -25.04 5.30
CA GLY A 707 6.50 -24.76 3.90
C GLY A 707 5.68 -23.57 3.38
N TRP A 708 5.05 -23.72 2.22
CA TRP A 708 4.26 -22.65 1.59
C TRP A 708 3.00 -22.26 2.42
N LYS A 709 2.46 -23.19 3.20
CA LYS A 709 1.28 -22.91 4.05
C LYS A 709 1.60 -21.97 5.19
N GLY A 710 2.79 -22.09 5.76
CA GLY A 710 3.25 -21.28 6.89
C GLY A 710 3.72 -19.88 6.54
N ARG A 711 3.53 -19.41 5.31
CA ARG A 711 3.97 -18.08 4.88
C ARG A 711 3.05 -17.49 3.82
N GLY A 712 3.16 -16.20 3.59
CA GLY A 712 2.43 -15.50 2.54
C GLY A 712 2.65 -14.01 2.55
N VAL A 713 2.33 -13.39 1.43
CA VAL A 713 2.23 -11.93 1.30
C VAL A 713 0.77 -11.53 1.46
N TRP A 714 0.54 -10.46 2.17
CA TRP A 714 -0.77 -9.91 2.48
C TRP A 714 -0.93 -8.57 1.79
N ALA A 715 -2.12 -8.28 1.29
CA ALA A 715 -2.45 -7.02 0.66
C ALA A 715 -3.96 -6.78 0.74
N ASN A 716 -4.39 -5.53 0.76
CA ASN A 716 -5.81 -5.18 0.87
C ASN A 716 -6.37 -4.55 -0.43
N TYR A 717 -7.69 -4.44 -0.49
CA TYR A 717 -8.38 -3.60 -1.47
C TYR A 717 -8.35 -2.15 -0.99
N GLY A 718 -7.25 -1.44 -1.23
CA GLY A 718 -7.00 -0.08 -0.77
C GLY A 718 -7.67 1.03 -1.61
N THR A 719 -8.77 0.77 -2.33
CA THR A 719 -9.50 1.79 -3.09
C THR A 719 -10.20 2.76 -2.14
N ASN A 720 -10.28 4.05 -2.52
CA ASN A 720 -11.04 5.01 -1.73
C ASN A 720 -12.54 4.66 -1.67
N PHE A 721 -13.03 3.95 -2.69
CA PHE A 721 -14.45 3.66 -2.83
C PHE A 721 -14.64 2.20 -3.27
N ASN A 722 -15.04 1.35 -2.33
CA ASN A 722 -15.25 -0.08 -2.58
C ASN A 722 -16.27 -0.35 -3.70
N TRP A 723 -17.29 0.53 -3.84
CA TRP A 723 -18.29 0.42 -4.90
C TRP A 723 -17.76 0.70 -6.31
N HIS A 724 -16.48 1.08 -6.47
CA HIS A 724 -15.83 1.16 -7.77
C HIS A 724 -15.29 -0.20 -8.25
N THR A 725 -15.43 -1.24 -7.46
CA THR A 725 -15.12 -2.62 -7.84
C THR A 725 -16.24 -3.26 -8.65
N GLU A 726 -16.08 -4.51 -9.06
CA GLU A 726 -17.05 -5.25 -9.86
C GLU A 726 -18.44 -5.32 -9.22
N GLY A 727 -18.51 -5.46 -7.89
CA GLY A 727 -19.76 -5.60 -7.14
C GLY A 727 -20.59 -4.31 -7.03
N GLY A 728 -19.98 -3.15 -7.27
CA GLY A 728 -20.67 -1.86 -7.16
C GLY A 728 -21.05 -1.51 -5.71
N LYS A 729 -22.17 -0.77 -5.54
CA LYS A 729 -22.68 -0.39 -4.22
C LYS A 729 -22.98 -1.63 -3.36
N GLY A 730 -22.57 -1.60 -2.10
CA GLY A 730 -22.67 -2.73 -1.16
C GLY A 730 -21.41 -3.60 -1.10
N THR A 731 -20.42 -3.37 -1.98
CA THR A 731 -19.15 -4.09 -1.93
C THR A 731 -18.30 -3.62 -0.76
N THR A 732 -17.77 -4.56 0.02
CA THR A 732 -16.86 -4.29 1.14
C THR A 732 -15.40 -4.40 0.71
N SER A 733 -14.50 -3.79 1.49
CA SER A 733 -13.06 -4.05 1.37
C SER A 733 -12.72 -5.50 1.71
N LYS A 734 -11.57 -5.97 1.25
CA LYS A 734 -11.11 -7.34 1.50
C LYS A 734 -9.63 -7.36 1.87
N MET A 735 -9.28 -8.27 2.76
CA MET A 735 -7.90 -8.67 3.00
C MET A 735 -7.59 -9.89 2.14
N VAL A 736 -6.43 -9.89 1.50
CA VAL A 736 -6.00 -10.96 0.59
C VAL A 736 -4.66 -11.53 1.05
N LYS A 737 -4.58 -12.85 1.25
CA LYS A 737 -3.33 -13.57 1.44
C LYS A 737 -2.92 -14.25 0.14
N PHE A 738 -1.70 -13.96 -0.33
CA PHE A 738 -1.08 -14.55 -1.51
C PHE A 738 -0.08 -15.61 -1.05
N GLN A 739 -0.18 -16.80 -1.62
CA GLN A 739 0.74 -17.92 -1.37
C GLN A 739 1.11 -18.58 -2.70
N ILE A 740 2.31 -19.11 -2.80
CA ILE A 740 2.76 -19.91 -3.96
C ILE A 740 3.12 -21.30 -3.47
N ARG A 741 2.39 -22.31 -3.93
CA ARG A 741 2.63 -23.72 -3.65
C ARG A 741 3.59 -24.35 -4.67
N PRO A 742 4.21 -25.51 -4.38
CA PRO A 742 5.20 -26.12 -5.28
C PRO A 742 4.65 -26.51 -6.64
N ASP A 743 3.40 -26.94 -6.71
CA ASP A 743 2.68 -27.28 -7.93
C ASP A 743 1.17 -27.01 -7.76
N PRO A 744 0.38 -26.95 -8.86
CA PRO A 744 -1.05 -26.58 -8.82
C PRO A 744 -1.95 -27.51 -8.00
N LEU A 745 -1.48 -28.69 -7.61
CA LEU A 745 -2.22 -29.68 -6.84
C LEU A 745 -1.58 -30.00 -5.48
N ALA A 746 -0.55 -29.27 -5.07
CA ALA A 746 0.12 -29.49 -3.80
C ALA A 746 -0.82 -29.18 -2.62
N HIS A 747 -0.88 -30.16 -1.68
CA HIS A 747 -1.59 -30.05 -0.42
C HIS A 747 -0.86 -29.19 0.60
#